data_76baa1775693b475de23069a593fc3e7
#
_entry.id   76baa1775693b475de23069a593fc3e7
#
_cell.length_a   1.000
_cell.length_b   1.000
_cell.length_c   1.000
_cell.angle_alpha   90.00
_cell.angle_beta   90.00
_cell.angle_gamma   90.00
#
_symmetry.space_group_name_H-M   'P 1'
#
loop_
_entity.id
_entity.type
_entity.pdbx_description
1 polymer ?
#
loop_
_entity_poly.entity_id
_entity_poly.type
_entity_poly.pdbx_seq_one_letter_code
_entity_poly.pdbx_strand_id
1 'polypeptide(L)'
;PQLLNLPDAAEARRLFARNIESRISQNRVTFSPLVYGANKLQMQKVEALAIAGVVVDRDQKLIYANPEQISQSRMDSLARRLGTALDMDPSSIRALLRSRALRYVPIMRRLPPAVSLKIREAQLQSYKESEERRKTQAAQSGLEFDYSLRSVALLSEHWRLYPDTTVASHVLGFLRVSAPGEERNEEGQYGIERAFNPQLQGREGIISSVKDLAGRQILTPEQTIVKPQDGDTVVLTIDRTVQKEVEQLMAEALSTYDAETGQAIVMDPKTGRVIAMVNAPLFDSNQYADVYEKEPIDITPLSKRLVVELFDPETNVRLFKDYYRNVFTPEGRATLAPKLKKIVEDVETLYDVKDLTRYYWYVGEDAHSRQEVFPTADLNVWLRFKNTIGVGAYLNRTIQSIYEPGSTMKPIIMAVAIDQGELSPSDTYSDLGPVKVDQFEIKNALNRYYGRVTMTNCLEFSINTCMTTVSTKLGPKLLHGALERFGFNRITGIELEDELTGEVKPWRKKGDWSNSLLSTTSYGQGMSVTPLQMATAFGALANKGVLMKPMIVDRVIHTDGTETITNPQAIDRVVTEQTADTVTSMLISSIERGFAVAGGVKGYYIAGKTGTSQIAGPGGKYETGTGSTITSFIGYAPARNPKFLVYVKFDRPTRDVYGSSTAVPVFHDIAAFLLKYYGLPPER
;
A
#
# COMPACT_ATOMS: atom_id res chain seq x y z
N PRO A 1 23.48 -19.38 -19.23
CA PRO A 1 22.06 -19.56 -18.88
C PRO A 1 21.81 -20.77 -17.96
N GLN A 2 22.46 -21.93 -18.19
CA GLN A 2 22.29 -23.13 -17.35
C GLN A 2 22.71 -22.92 -15.88
N LEU A 3 23.82 -22.18 -15.66
CA LEU A 3 24.32 -21.86 -14.34
C LEU A 3 23.42 -20.88 -13.57
N LEU A 4 22.59 -20.12 -14.28
CA LEU A 4 21.71 -19.09 -13.70
C LEU A 4 20.29 -19.59 -13.42
N ASN A 5 20.02 -20.89 -13.52
CA ASN A 5 18.70 -21.51 -13.31
C ASN A 5 17.56 -20.86 -14.13
N LEU A 6 17.85 -20.38 -15.32
CA LEU A 6 16.83 -19.81 -16.21
C LEU A 6 15.86 -20.90 -16.72
N PRO A 7 14.60 -20.56 -17.03
CA PRO A 7 13.60 -21.48 -17.50
C PRO A 7 14.10 -22.35 -18.67
N ASP A 8 13.66 -23.59 -18.74
CA ASP A 8 14.16 -24.60 -19.67
C ASP A 8 13.82 -24.40 -21.16
N ALA A 9 13.09 -23.35 -21.50
CA ALA A 9 12.81 -23.00 -22.87
C ALA A 9 14.11 -22.64 -23.58
N ALA A 10 14.53 -23.47 -24.53
CA ALA A 10 15.74 -23.27 -25.31
C ALA A 10 15.79 -21.87 -25.97
N GLU A 11 14.64 -21.32 -26.29
CA GLU A 11 14.46 -19.99 -26.85
C GLU A 11 14.78 -18.87 -25.84
N ALA A 12 14.30 -18.99 -24.59
CA ALA A 12 14.60 -18.03 -23.51
C ALA A 12 16.10 -17.99 -23.20
N ARG A 13 16.77 -19.15 -23.18
CA ARG A 13 18.22 -19.24 -23.00
C ARG A 13 19.00 -18.61 -24.16
N ARG A 14 18.55 -18.81 -25.41
CA ARG A 14 19.15 -18.19 -26.59
C ARG A 14 18.97 -16.67 -26.60
N LEU A 15 17.78 -16.20 -26.23
CA LEU A 15 17.49 -14.77 -26.12
C LEU A 15 18.36 -14.10 -25.05
N PHE A 16 18.49 -14.72 -23.89
CA PHE A 16 19.34 -14.25 -22.81
C PHE A 16 20.83 -14.22 -23.22
N ALA A 17 21.32 -15.28 -23.88
CA ALA A 17 22.71 -15.34 -24.40
C ALA A 17 22.97 -14.21 -25.40
N ARG A 18 22.05 -13.96 -26.35
CA ARG A 18 22.18 -12.86 -27.32
C ARG A 18 22.16 -11.49 -26.63
N ASN A 19 21.33 -11.33 -25.60
CA ASN A 19 21.31 -10.08 -24.83
C ASN A 19 22.64 -9.82 -24.14
N ILE A 20 23.22 -10.84 -23.48
CA ILE A 20 24.55 -10.73 -22.88
C ILE A 20 25.59 -10.40 -23.96
N GLU A 21 25.62 -11.13 -25.06
CA GLU A 21 26.56 -10.93 -26.17
C GLU A 21 26.48 -9.50 -26.71
N SER A 22 25.27 -8.99 -26.93
CA SER A 22 25.06 -7.61 -27.36
C SER A 22 25.63 -6.60 -26.36
N ARG A 23 25.42 -6.83 -25.05
CA ARG A 23 25.87 -5.94 -23.97
C ARG A 23 27.42 -5.97 -23.81
N ILE A 24 28.04 -7.13 -23.85
CA ILE A 24 29.49 -7.25 -23.67
C ILE A 24 30.25 -6.82 -24.93
N SER A 25 29.65 -6.85 -26.12
CA SER A 25 30.23 -6.37 -27.37
C SER A 25 30.37 -4.85 -27.45
N GLN A 26 29.73 -4.12 -26.53
CA GLN A 26 29.80 -2.67 -26.45
C GLN A 26 31.10 -2.23 -25.75
N ASN A 27 31.96 -1.53 -26.44
CA ASN A 27 33.20 -1.01 -25.84
C ASN A 27 33.00 0.29 -25.05
N ARG A 28 31.90 1.01 -25.29
CA ARG A 28 31.59 2.31 -24.70
C ARG A 28 30.09 2.47 -24.43
N VAL A 29 29.76 3.43 -23.59
CA VAL A 29 28.37 3.76 -23.28
C VAL A 29 27.71 4.38 -24.51
N THR A 30 26.72 3.69 -25.08
CA THR A 30 25.94 4.16 -26.25
C THR A 30 24.55 4.66 -25.89
N PHE A 31 24.13 4.48 -24.63
CA PHE A 31 22.83 4.91 -24.11
C PHE A 31 23.04 5.62 -22.78
N SER A 32 22.66 6.89 -22.72
CA SER A 32 22.71 7.72 -21.51
C SER A 32 21.38 8.46 -21.37
N PRO A 33 20.48 8.03 -20.47
CA PRO A 33 19.19 8.69 -20.27
C PRO A 33 19.42 10.09 -19.70
N LEU A 34 18.71 11.07 -20.26
CA LEU A 34 18.72 12.46 -19.82
C LEU A 34 17.48 12.74 -18.97
N VAL A 35 16.29 12.32 -19.42
CA VAL A 35 15.03 12.52 -18.70
C VAL A 35 14.13 11.31 -18.95
N TYR A 36 13.61 10.73 -17.85
CA TYR A 36 12.50 9.78 -17.87
C TYR A 36 11.19 10.53 -17.62
N GLY A 37 10.11 10.11 -18.27
CA GLY A 37 8.80 10.76 -18.13
C GLY A 37 8.76 12.19 -18.70
N ALA A 38 9.54 12.46 -19.75
CA ALA A 38 9.61 13.78 -20.37
C ALA A 38 8.23 14.25 -20.85
N ASN A 39 7.87 15.49 -20.54
CA ASN A 39 6.62 16.07 -21.01
C ASN A 39 6.72 16.56 -22.47
N LYS A 40 5.58 16.81 -23.09
CA LYS A 40 5.47 17.25 -24.50
C LYS A 40 6.33 18.46 -24.82
N LEU A 41 6.39 19.41 -23.91
CA LEU A 41 7.16 20.64 -24.08
C LEU A 41 8.67 20.39 -24.06
N GLN A 42 9.16 19.55 -23.14
CA GLN A 42 10.56 19.13 -23.08
C GLN A 42 10.96 18.39 -24.35
N MET A 43 10.13 17.45 -24.81
CA MET A 43 10.38 16.72 -26.05
C MET A 43 10.46 17.65 -27.27
N GLN A 44 9.51 18.58 -27.43
CA GLN A 44 9.52 19.55 -28.52
C GLN A 44 10.73 20.47 -28.47
N LYS A 45 11.11 20.96 -27.27
CA LYS A 45 12.30 21.82 -27.12
C LYS A 45 13.58 21.07 -27.49
N VAL A 46 13.71 19.80 -27.12
CA VAL A 46 14.90 19.01 -27.43
C VAL A 46 14.95 18.64 -28.91
N GLU A 47 13.83 18.24 -29.52
CA GLU A 47 13.74 17.98 -30.96
C GLU A 47 14.08 19.21 -31.79
N ALA A 48 13.62 20.39 -31.38
CA ALA A 48 13.94 21.66 -32.05
C ALA A 48 15.45 22.01 -32.01
N LEU A 49 16.20 21.45 -31.04
CA LEU A 49 17.64 21.63 -30.97
C LEU A 49 18.39 20.84 -32.03
N ALA A 50 17.79 19.81 -32.63
CA ALA A 50 18.34 18.93 -33.68
C ALA A 50 19.78 18.45 -33.39
N ILE A 51 20.03 17.94 -32.17
CA ILE A 51 21.36 17.52 -31.72
C ILE A 51 21.61 16.08 -32.18
N ALA A 52 22.65 15.86 -33.02
CA ALA A 52 23.05 14.51 -33.39
C ALA A 52 23.45 13.69 -32.15
N GLY A 53 22.91 12.48 -32.03
CA GLY A 53 23.13 11.60 -30.88
C GLY A 53 22.22 11.86 -29.67
N VAL A 54 21.28 12.80 -29.75
CA VAL A 54 20.18 12.93 -28.77
C VAL A 54 18.89 12.43 -29.43
N VAL A 55 18.22 11.53 -28.76
CA VAL A 55 16.99 10.86 -29.24
C VAL A 55 15.85 11.17 -28.31
N VAL A 56 14.70 11.50 -28.88
CA VAL A 56 13.44 11.66 -28.18
C VAL A 56 12.56 10.46 -28.53
N ASP A 57 12.35 9.59 -27.56
CA ASP A 57 11.44 8.46 -27.67
C ASP A 57 10.09 8.88 -27.07
N ARG A 58 9.13 9.15 -27.95
CA ARG A 58 7.80 9.65 -27.55
C ARG A 58 6.94 8.56 -26.90
N ASP A 59 7.12 7.31 -27.33
CA ASP A 59 6.32 6.19 -26.83
C ASP A 59 6.72 5.85 -25.40
N GLN A 60 8.01 5.90 -25.09
CA GLN A 60 8.54 5.66 -23.75
C GLN A 60 8.65 6.95 -22.90
N LYS A 61 8.32 8.12 -23.46
CA LYS A 61 8.50 9.45 -22.83
C LYS A 61 9.93 9.64 -22.31
N LEU A 62 10.89 9.19 -23.08
CA LEU A 62 12.30 9.15 -22.72
C LEU A 62 13.12 10.03 -23.64
N ILE A 63 13.96 10.88 -23.07
CA ILE A 63 14.99 11.59 -23.78
C ILE A 63 16.34 10.99 -23.37
N TYR A 64 17.12 10.50 -24.34
CA TYR A 64 18.43 9.93 -24.07
C TYR A 64 19.47 10.37 -25.10
N ALA A 65 20.73 10.24 -24.73
CA ALA A 65 21.85 10.54 -25.61
C ALA A 65 22.66 9.28 -25.91
N ASN A 66 23.25 9.23 -27.12
CA ASN A 66 24.35 8.34 -27.43
C ASN A 66 25.65 9.14 -27.34
N PRO A 67 26.45 9.02 -26.26
CA PRO A 67 27.67 9.81 -26.07
C PRO A 67 28.71 9.63 -27.16
N GLU A 68 28.71 8.52 -27.88
CA GLU A 68 29.62 8.25 -29.01
C GLU A 68 29.30 9.11 -30.24
N GLN A 69 28.06 9.56 -30.35
CA GLN A 69 27.63 10.43 -31.45
C GLN A 69 27.69 11.92 -31.07
N ILE A 70 28.06 12.24 -29.82
CA ILE A 70 28.16 13.62 -29.35
C ILE A 70 29.53 14.19 -29.63
N SER A 71 29.60 15.34 -30.31
CA SER A 71 30.82 16.07 -30.58
C SER A 71 31.45 16.59 -29.29
N GLN A 72 32.61 16.04 -28.92
CA GLN A 72 33.37 16.43 -27.71
C GLN A 72 33.82 17.91 -27.72
N SER A 73 34.11 18.46 -28.90
CA SER A 73 34.48 19.87 -29.04
C SER A 73 33.36 20.86 -28.78
N ARG A 74 32.12 20.41 -28.84
CA ARG A 74 30.90 21.23 -28.58
C ARG A 74 30.18 20.90 -27.28
N MET A 75 30.77 20.04 -26.46
CA MET A 75 30.16 19.47 -25.25
C MET A 75 29.56 20.54 -24.35
N ASP A 76 30.31 21.60 -24.01
CA ASP A 76 29.86 22.64 -23.09
C ASP A 76 28.71 23.48 -23.66
N SER A 77 28.71 23.69 -24.97
CA SER A 77 27.62 24.38 -25.65
C SER A 77 26.35 23.53 -25.69
N LEU A 78 26.49 22.23 -25.97
CA LEU A 78 25.39 21.29 -26.03
C LEU A 78 24.79 21.08 -24.64
N ALA A 79 25.63 20.92 -23.61
CA ALA A 79 25.18 20.76 -22.22
C ALA A 79 24.35 21.97 -21.74
N ARG A 80 24.76 23.19 -22.06
CA ARG A 80 23.98 24.40 -21.74
C ARG A 80 22.65 24.46 -22.49
N ARG A 81 22.65 24.14 -23.80
CA ARG A 81 21.43 24.16 -24.61
C ARG A 81 20.40 23.11 -24.12
N LEU A 82 20.86 21.91 -23.85
CA LEU A 82 20.03 20.85 -23.29
C LEU A 82 19.59 21.17 -21.87
N GLY A 83 20.48 21.73 -21.04
CA GLY A 83 20.13 22.15 -19.69
C GLY A 83 19.00 23.17 -19.67
N THR A 84 19.04 24.17 -20.55
CA THR A 84 17.96 25.15 -20.72
C THR A 84 16.67 24.52 -21.26
N ALA A 85 16.77 23.56 -22.18
CA ALA A 85 15.59 22.89 -22.74
C ALA A 85 14.89 21.96 -21.75
N LEU A 86 15.66 21.32 -20.87
CA LEU A 86 15.21 20.29 -19.93
C LEU A 86 15.02 20.83 -18.51
N ASP A 87 15.41 22.09 -18.26
CA ASP A 87 15.46 22.70 -16.91
C ASP A 87 16.38 21.91 -15.96
N MET A 88 17.57 21.55 -16.44
CA MET A 88 18.58 20.77 -15.72
C MET A 88 19.91 21.53 -15.66
N ASP A 89 20.68 21.25 -14.61
CA ASP A 89 22.02 21.81 -14.47
C ASP A 89 22.95 21.38 -15.64
N PRO A 90 23.61 22.31 -16.36
CA PRO A 90 24.49 22.00 -17.46
C PRO A 90 25.65 21.07 -17.09
N SER A 91 26.15 21.08 -15.86
CA SER A 91 27.24 20.20 -15.44
C SER A 91 26.79 18.75 -15.35
N SER A 92 25.56 18.52 -14.89
CA SER A 92 24.91 17.19 -14.86
C SER A 92 24.68 16.67 -16.27
N ILE A 93 24.15 17.48 -17.17
CA ILE A 93 24.00 17.12 -18.59
C ILE A 93 25.36 16.80 -19.22
N ARG A 94 26.41 17.61 -18.97
CA ARG A 94 27.76 17.35 -19.47
C ARG A 94 28.28 15.99 -19.03
N ALA A 95 28.07 15.59 -17.78
CA ALA A 95 28.49 14.27 -17.27
C ALA A 95 27.80 13.12 -18.01
N LEU A 96 26.50 13.29 -18.32
CA LEU A 96 25.70 12.32 -19.07
C LEU A 96 26.09 12.22 -20.55
N LEU A 97 26.48 13.31 -21.18
CA LEU A 97 26.91 13.36 -22.58
C LEU A 97 28.34 12.87 -22.81
N ARG A 98 29.15 12.74 -21.77
CA ARG A 98 30.59 12.38 -21.90
C ARG A 98 30.73 10.91 -22.27
N SER A 99 31.48 10.65 -23.37
CA SER A 99 31.86 9.28 -23.72
C SER A 99 32.78 8.68 -22.64
N ARG A 100 32.48 7.46 -22.24
CA ARG A 100 33.23 6.70 -21.24
C ARG A 100 33.29 5.21 -21.61
N ALA A 101 34.46 4.60 -21.37
CA ALA A 101 34.59 3.16 -21.56
C ALA A 101 33.72 2.37 -20.57
N LEU A 102 33.13 1.28 -21.07
CA LEU A 102 32.48 0.28 -20.20
C LEU A 102 33.58 -0.49 -19.46
N ARG A 103 33.65 -0.38 -18.16
CA ARG A 103 34.60 -1.09 -17.31
C ARG A 103 34.13 -2.51 -16.97
N TYR A 104 32.85 -2.72 -16.87
CA TYR A 104 32.21 -4.02 -16.65
C TYR A 104 30.74 -3.97 -17.11
N VAL A 105 30.21 -5.14 -17.42
CA VAL A 105 28.77 -5.30 -17.75
C VAL A 105 28.14 -6.19 -16.70
N PRO A 106 27.25 -5.71 -15.88
CA PRO A 106 26.52 -6.54 -14.93
C PRO A 106 25.61 -7.49 -15.72
N ILE A 107 25.81 -8.79 -15.55
CA ILE A 107 25.01 -9.83 -16.23
C ILE A 107 23.74 -10.09 -15.45
N MET A 108 23.89 -10.35 -14.16
CA MET A 108 22.77 -10.62 -13.25
C MET A 108 23.12 -10.12 -11.85
N ARG A 109 22.18 -9.53 -11.17
CA ARG A 109 22.28 -9.09 -9.77
C ARG A 109 21.51 -10.03 -8.86
N ARG A 110 21.78 -9.96 -7.56
CA ARG A 110 21.08 -10.70 -6.51
C ARG A 110 21.08 -12.21 -6.75
N LEU A 111 22.25 -12.76 -7.08
CA LEU A 111 22.40 -14.20 -7.30
C LEU A 111 22.18 -14.94 -5.98
N PRO A 112 21.27 -15.94 -5.94
CA PRO A 112 21.16 -16.82 -4.80
C PRO A 112 22.51 -17.46 -4.46
N PRO A 113 22.85 -17.66 -3.17
CA PRO A 113 24.14 -18.25 -2.75
C PRO A 113 24.46 -19.57 -3.45
N ALA A 114 23.47 -20.45 -3.63
CA ALA A 114 23.63 -21.71 -4.35
C ALA A 114 24.01 -21.53 -5.82
N VAL A 115 23.53 -20.46 -6.47
CA VAL A 115 23.89 -20.15 -7.88
C VAL A 115 25.30 -19.59 -7.96
N SER A 116 25.70 -18.71 -7.04
CA SER A 116 27.05 -18.18 -7.00
C SER A 116 28.11 -19.25 -6.72
N LEU A 117 27.78 -20.26 -5.88
CA LEU A 117 28.62 -21.43 -5.66
C LEU A 117 28.80 -22.26 -6.95
N LYS A 118 27.73 -22.55 -7.67
CA LYS A 118 27.80 -23.25 -8.97
C LYS A 118 28.65 -22.51 -10.00
N ILE A 119 28.57 -21.16 -10.02
CA ILE A 119 29.42 -20.35 -10.92
C ILE A 119 30.87 -20.47 -10.51
N ARG A 120 31.21 -20.41 -9.20
CA ARG A 120 32.59 -20.60 -8.72
C ARG A 120 33.15 -21.99 -9.05
N GLU A 121 32.33 -23.03 -8.87
CA GLU A 121 32.68 -24.39 -9.22
C GLU A 121 32.97 -24.51 -10.74
N ALA A 122 32.13 -23.95 -11.59
CA ALA A 122 32.31 -23.93 -13.03
C ALA A 122 33.55 -23.13 -13.44
N GLN A 123 33.85 -22.01 -12.77
CA GLN A 123 35.08 -21.26 -12.97
C GLN A 123 36.33 -22.10 -12.65
N LEU A 124 36.32 -22.78 -11.51
CA LEU A 124 37.42 -23.65 -11.07
C LEU A 124 37.61 -24.81 -12.02
N GLN A 125 36.51 -25.44 -12.44
CA GLN A 125 36.55 -26.54 -13.41
C GLN A 125 37.13 -26.07 -14.78
N SER A 126 36.65 -24.97 -15.33
CA SER A 126 37.11 -24.38 -16.56
C SER A 126 38.62 -24.01 -16.48
N TYR A 127 39.07 -23.52 -15.33
CA TYR A 127 40.48 -23.24 -15.08
C TYR A 127 41.31 -24.52 -15.10
N LYS A 128 40.92 -25.59 -14.41
CA LYS A 128 41.63 -26.88 -14.40
C LYS A 128 41.71 -27.50 -15.80
N GLU A 129 40.62 -27.52 -16.53
CA GLU A 129 40.55 -28.03 -17.89
C GLU A 129 41.49 -27.22 -18.84
N SER A 130 41.54 -25.93 -18.68
CA SER A 130 42.41 -25.06 -19.45
C SER A 130 43.88 -25.30 -19.10
N GLU A 131 44.22 -25.52 -17.82
CA GLU A 131 45.59 -25.90 -17.42
C GLU A 131 46.03 -27.27 -17.92
N GLU A 132 45.12 -28.26 -17.89
CA GLU A 132 45.41 -29.60 -18.43
C GLU A 132 45.63 -29.55 -19.93
N ARG A 133 44.81 -28.83 -20.71
CA ARG A 133 45.01 -28.61 -22.14
C ARG A 133 46.36 -27.94 -22.41
N ARG A 134 46.76 -26.95 -21.62
CA ARG A 134 48.04 -26.29 -21.71
C ARG A 134 49.20 -27.26 -21.47
N LYS A 135 49.10 -28.13 -20.49
CA LYS A 135 50.14 -29.14 -20.19
C LYS A 135 50.27 -30.20 -21.31
N THR A 136 49.15 -30.61 -21.89
CA THR A 136 49.13 -31.63 -22.96
C THR A 136 49.51 -31.06 -24.33
N GLN A 137 49.30 -29.77 -24.57
CA GLN A 137 49.57 -29.08 -25.83
C GLN A 137 50.85 -28.21 -25.79
N ALA A 138 51.67 -28.33 -24.76
CA ALA A 138 52.85 -27.49 -24.51
C ALA A 138 53.93 -27.55 -25.60
N ALA A 139 53.80 -28.40 -26.63
CA ALA A 139 54.70 -28.49 -27.78
C ALA A 139 54.32 -27.55 -28.95
N GLN A 140 53.17 -26.88 -28.92
CA GLN A 140 52.73 -25.93 -29.95
C GLN A 140 52.84 -24.49 -29.44
N SER A 141 53.94 -23.84 -29.79
CA SER A 141 54.17 -22.43 -29.54
C SER A 141 53.08 -21.57 -30.22
N GLY A 142 52.25 -20.90 -29.43
CA GLY A 142 51.27 -19.95 -29.93
C GLY A 142 49.82 -20.16 -29.50
N LEU A 143 49.51 -21.19 -28.70
CA LEU A 143 48.16 -21.38 -28.16
C LEU A 143 47.92 -20.41 -26.98
N GLU A 144 46.97 -19.53 -27.18
CA GLU A 144 46.47 -18.64 -26.12
C GLU A 144 45.75 -19.47 -25.03
N PHE A 145 46.00 -19.12 -23.79
CA PHE A 145 45.38 -19.78 -22.64
C PHE A 145 43.89 -19.47 -22.62
N ASP A 146 43.04 -20.41 -23.02
CA ASP A 146 41.59 -20.26 -23.05
C ASP A 146 40.93 -20.71 -21.74
N TYR A 147 40.73 -19.77 -20.84
CA TYR A 147 39.90 -19.89 -19.66
C TYR A 147 38.61 -19.10 -19.87
N SER A 148 37.60 -19.76 -20.41
CA SER A 148 36.39 -19.13 -20.93
C SER A 148 35.58 -18.31 -19.88
N LEU A 149 35.67 -18.64 -18.58
CA LEU A 149 35.02 -17.91 -17.51
C LEU A 149 35.93 -16.90 -16.77
N ARG A 150 37.13 -16.65 -17.27
CA ARG A 150 38.12 -15.74 -16.67
C ARG A 150 37.58 -14.31 -16.50
N SER A 151 36.82 -13.86 -17.47
CA SER A 151 36.25 -12.50 -17.48
C SER A 151 34.96 -12.36 -16.70
N VAL A 152 34.43 -13.45 -16.13
CA VAL A 152 33.25 -13.41 -15.27
C VAL A 152 33.72 -13.15 -13.85
N ALA A 153 33.26 -12.07 -13.25
CA ALA A 153 33.54 -11.73 -11.85
C ALA A 153 32.26 -11.85 -11.02
N LEU A 154 32.41 -12.45 -9.85
CA LEU A 154 31.37 -12.40 -8.81
C LEU A 154 31.74 -11.28 -7.83
N LEU A 155 30.93 -10.25 -7.80
CA LEU A 155 31.07 -9.15 -6.84
C LEU A 155 30.17 -9.43 -5.63
N SER A 156 30.72 -9.21 -4.43
CA SER A 156 29.90 -9.26 -3.22
C SER A 156 28.87 -8.15 -3.29
N GLU A 157 27.60 -8.51 -3.12
CA GLU A 157 26.49 -7.60 -3.09
C GLU A 157 25.67 -7.90 -1.84
N HIS A 158 25.36 -6.89 -1.05
CA HIS A 158 24.42 -6.98 0.06
C HIS A 158 23.04 -6.60 -0.46
N TRP A 159 22.03 -7.38 -0.10
CA TRP A 159 20.65 -7.11 -0.49
C TRP A 159 19.69 -7.68 0.54
N ARG A 160 18.53 -7.04 0.67
CA ARG A 160 17.51 -7.48 1.59
C ARG A 160 16.80 -8.70 1.02
N LEU A 161 16.68 -9.75 1.82
CA LEU A 161 15.92 -10.94 1.51
C LEU A 161 14.73 -11.02 2.47
N TYR A 162 13.55 -11.24 1.92
CA TYR A 162 12.31 -11.48 2.65
C TYR A 162 11.98 -12.98 2.54
N PRO A 163 12.36 -13.81 3.55
CA PRO A 163 12.29 -15.28 3.43
C PRO A 163 10.88 -15.82 3.20
N ASP A 164 9.88 -15.13 3.78
CA ASP A 164 8.48 -15.49 3.68
C ASP A 164 7.76 -14.81 2.50
N THR A 165 8.50 -14.18 1.60
CA THR A 165 8.03 -13.52 0.37
C THR A 165 6.90 -12.51 0.58
N THR A 166 5.65 -12.97 0.73
CA THR A 166 4.45 -12.13 0.85
C THR A 166 4.02 -11.85 2.28
N VAL A 167 4.49 -12.64 3.27
CA VAL A 167 4.02 -12.52 4.66
C VAL A 167 4.41 -11.17 5.25
N ALA A 168 3.41 -10.45 5.76
CA ALA A 168 3.52 -9.11 6.33
C ALA A 168 4.10 -8.07 5.36
N SER A 169 3.98 -8.28 4.03
CA SER A 169 4.61 -7.41 3.03
C SER A 169 4.27 -5.92 3.19
N HIS A 170 3.03 -5.58 3.54
CA HIS A 170 2.61 -4.19 3.76
C HIS A 170 3.10 -3.61 5.11
N VAL A 171 3.42 -4.47 6.07
CA VAL A 171 4.04 -4.07 7.34
C VAL A 171 5.54 -3.89 7.17
N LEU A 172 6.18 -4.84 6.51
CA LEU A 172 7.63 -4.81 6.28
C LEU A 172 8.03 -3.74 5.28
N GLY A 173 7.30 -3.62 4.17
CA GLY A 173 7.71 -2.84 3.02
C GLY A 173 8.79 -3.56 2.21
N PHE A 174 9.64 -2.81 1.54
CA PHE A 174 10.76 -3.35 0.78
C PHE A 174 11.90 -2.34 0.65
N LEU A 175 13.09 -2.83 0.35
CA LEU A 175 14.26 -2.01 0.06
C LEU A 175 14.37 -1.77 -1.45
N ARG A 176 14.29 -0.51 -1.87
CA ARG A 176 14.53 -0.11 -3.25
C ARG A 176 16.03 0.02 -3.47
N VAL A 177 16.50 -0.59 -4.53
CA VAL A 177 17.89 -0.46 -5.00
C VAL A 177 17.91 0.48 -6.18
N SER A 178 18.80 1.47 -6.15
CA SER A 178 19.00 2.42 -7.23
C SER A 178 19.33 1.74 -8.56
N ALA A 179 18.98 2.38 -9.67
CA ALA A 179 19.29 1.88 -11.01
C ALA A 179 20.81 1.81 -11.23
N PRO A 180 21.30 0.95 -12.16
CA PRO A 180 22.71 0.89 -12.51
C PRO A 180 23.24 2.24 -12.98
N GLY A 181 24.20 2.83 -12.27
CA GLY A 181 24.83 4.11 -12.61
C GLY A 181 24.42 5.28 -11.72
N GLU A 182 23.42 5.13 -10.88
CA GLU A 182 23.12 6.03 -9.77
C GLU A 182 24.05 5.72 -8.58
N GLU A 183 24.37 6.71 -7.76
CA GLU A 183 25.00 6.47 -6.45
C GLU A 183 24.13 5.45 -5.68
N ARG A 184 24.75 4.46 -5.08
CA ARG A 184 24.06 3.39 -4.35
C ARG A 184 23.35 3.97 -3.12
N ASN A 185 22.13 4.42 -3.30
CA ASN A 185 21.23 4.70 -2.20
C ASN A 185 20.21 3.55 -2.13
N GLU A 186 20.48 2.60 -1.26
CA GLU A 186 19.47 1.63 -0.84
C GLU A 186 18.58 2.34 0.16
N GLU A 187 17.29 2.46 -0.16
CA GLU A 187 16.32 3.20 0.64
C GLU A 187 15.09 2.34 0.92
N GLY A 188 14.73 2.26 2.19
CA GLY A 188 13.51 1.59 2.61
C GLY A 188 12.26 2.27 2.04
N GLN A 189 11.40 1.48 1.44
CA GLN A 189 10.14 1.95 0.87
C GLN A 189 8.99 1.28 1.59
N TYR A 190 8.07 2.09 2.12
CA TYR A 190 6.93 1.65 2.90
C TYR A 190 7.29 0.89 4.19
N GLY A 191 6.33 0.76 5.08
CA GLY A 191 6.39 -0.06 6.28
C GLY A 191 7.62 0.16 7.16
N ILE A 192 8.06 -0.89 7.81
CA ILE A 192 9.22 -0.90 8.72
C ILE A 192 10.52 -0.55 7.99
N GLU A 193 10.72 -1.00 6.76
CA GLU A 193 11.93 -0.66 6.00
C GLU A 193 12.08 0.85 5.83
N ARG A 194 10.98 1.59 5.63
CA ARG A 194 11.00 3.04 5.54
C ARG A 194 11.07 3.71 6.91
N ALA A 195 10.21 3.30 7.85
CA ALA A 195 10.13 3.90 9.17
C ALA A 195 11.44 3.80 9.96
N PHE A 196 12.16 2.68 9.80
CA PHE A 196 13.43 2.40 10.46
C PHE A 196 14.64 2.40 9.53
N ASN A 197 14.52 3.02 8.34
CA ASN A 197 15.61 3.05 7.37
C ASN A 197 16.94 3.56 7.99
N PRO A 198 16.98 4.65 8.79
CA PRO A 198 18.21 5.13 9.40
C PRO A 198 18.90 4.11 10.35
N GLN A 199 18.10 3.28 11.02
CA GLN A 199 18.60 2.24 11.93
C GLN A 199 19.03 0.98 11.16
N LEU A 200 18.28 0.60 10.14
CA LEU A 200 18.46 -0.65 9.41
C LEU A 200 19.61 -0.59 8.38
N GLN A 201 19.88 0.60 7.79
CA GLN A 201 20.83 0.73 6.68
C GLN A 201 22.31 0.57 7.09
N GLY A 202 22.64 0.69 8.37
CA GLY A 202 24.01 0.68 8.86
C GLY A 202 24.83 1.91 8.43
N ARG A 203 26.15 1.76 8.46
CA ARG A 203 27.09 2.80 8.02
C ARG A 203 28.16 2.21 7.11
N GLU A 204 28.36 2.85 5.97
CA GLU A 204 29.39 2.44 5.02
C GLU A 204 30.80 2.66 5.61
N GLY A 205 31.71 1.74 5.30
CA GLY A 205 33.13 1.90 5.61
C GLY A 205 33.78 2.87 4.62
N ILE A 206 34.73 3.65 5.11
CA ILE A 206 35.49 4.61 4.29
C ILE A 206 36.95 4.22 4.29
N ILE A 207 37.53 4.06 3.09
CA ILE A 207 38.96 3.96 2.90
C ILE A 207 39.44 5.22 2.19
N SER A 208 40.12 6.09 2.94
CA SER A 208 40.79 7.26 2.35
C SER A 208 42.23 6.91 2.04
N SER A 209 42.63 7.03 0.77
CA SER A 209 44.00 6.77 0.33
C SER A 209 44.45 7.82 -0.67
N VAL A 210 45.74 8.18 -0.61
CA VAL A 210 46.38 9.06 -1.59
C VAL A 210 46.72 8.23 -2.84
N LYS A 211 46.42 8.77 -4.02
CA LYS A 211 46.78 8.15 -5.31
C LYS A 211 47.81 9.00 -6.04
N ASP A 212 48.74 8.36 -6.76
CA ASP A 212 49.64 9.04 -7.67
C ASP A 212 48.91 9.53 -8.93
N LEU A 213 49.60 10.29 -9.76
CA LEU A 213 49.04 10.81 -11.03
C LEU A 213 48.63 9.71 -12.02
N ALA A 214 49.12 8.48 -11.83
CA ALA A 214 48.76 7.30 -12.63
C ALA A 214 47.57 6.52 -11.97
N GLY A 215 47.01 7.00 -10.86
CA GLY A 215 45.90 6.36 -10.16
C GLY A 215 46.27 5.21 -9.25
N ARG A 216 47.58 4.97 -9.00
CA ARG A 216 48.05 3.92 -8.11
C ARG A 216 48.02 4.40 -6.65
N GLN A 217 47.58 3.54 -5.76
CA GLN A 217 47.54 3.83 -4.34
C GLN A 217 48.96 4.02 -3.76
N ILE A 218 49.19 5.16 -3.11
CA ILE A 218 50.42 5.41 -2.37
C ILE A 218 50.15 4.97 -0.92
N LEU A 219 50.93 4.02 -0.44
CA LEU A 219 50.85 3.57 0.95
C LEU A 219 51.49 4.65 1.83
N THR A 220 50.67 5.51 2.41
CA THR A 220 51.09 6.52 3.39
C THR A 220 50.57 6.15 4.80
N PRO A 221 51.25 6.56 5.87
CA PRO A 221 50.79 6.34 7.24
C PRO A 221 49.43 7.00 7.55
N GLU A 222 48.94 7.90 6.73
CA GLU A 222 47.72 8.67 6.86
C GLU A 222 46.48 8.01 6.25
N GLN A 223 46.52 6.69 5.99
CA GLN A 223 45.32 5.98 5.55
C GLN A 223 44.29 5.92 6.67
N THR A 224 43.16 6.61 6.47
CA THR A 224 42.04 6.47 7.38
C THR A 224 41.14 5.32 6.88
N ILE A 225 41.05 4.26 7.68
CA ILE A 225 40.13 3.14 7.42
C ILE A 225 39.04 3.17 8.47
N VAL A 226 37.82 3.54 8.07
CA VAL A 226 36.63 3.40 8.89
C VAL A 226 35.97 2.09 8.48
N LYS A 227 35.82 1.16 9.42
CA LYS A 227 35.15 -0.13 9.14
C LYS A 227 33.66 0.10 8.92
N PRO A 228 33.01 -0.65 8.00
CA PRO A 228 31.55 -0.66 7.88
C PRO A 228 30.93 -1.17 9.18
N GLN A 229 29.75 -0.66 9.49
CA GLN A 229 28.96 -1.05 10.66
C GLN A 229 27.59 -1.52 10.17
N ASP A 230 27.18 -2.71 10.62
CA ASP A 230 25.85 -3.26 10.30
C ASP A 230 24.74 -2.38 10.89
N GLY A 231 23.56 -2.46 10.34
CA GLY A 231 22.38 -1.80 10.90
C GLY A 231 21.83 -2.55 12.13
N ASP A 232 20.98 -1.87 12.86
CA ASP A 232 20.26 -2.44 13.99
C ASP A 232 19.26 -3.53 13.57
N THR A 233 18.82 -4.35 14.53
CA THR A 233 17.77 -5.35 14.32
C THR A 233 16.47 -4.86 14.95
N VAL A 234 15.42 -4.75 14.15
CA VAL A 234 14.06 -4.40 14.62
C VAL A 234 13.24 -5.67 14.82
N VAL A 235 12.76 -5.88 16.05
CA VAL A 235 11.90 -7.01 16.42
C VAL A 235 10.47 -6.52 16.51
N LEU A 236 9.58 -7.13 15.73
CA LEU A 236 8.16 -6.75 15.65
C LEU A 236 7.31 -7.50 16.69
N THR A 237 6.14 -6.94 16.98
CA THR A 237 5.10 -7.61 17.78
C THR A 237 4.29 -8.63 16.96
N ILE A 238 4.49 -8.66 15.65
CA ILE A 238 3.79 -9.56 14.74
C ILE A 238 4.14 -11.02 15.08
N ASP A 239 3.11 -11.83 15.30
CA ASP A 239 3.24 -13.28 15.36
C ASP A 239 3.16 -13.83 13.93
N ARG A 240 4.28 -14.41 13.47
CA ARG A 240 4.42 -14.92 12.10
C ARG A 240 3.36 -15.97 11.74
N THR A 241 3.00 -16.83 12.69
CA THR A 241 2.00 -17.90 12.46
C THR A 241 0.61 -17.30 12.34
N VAL A 242 0.26 -16.38 13.24
CA VAL A 242 -1.02 -15.67 13.21
C VAL A 242 -1.14 -14.83 11.95
N GLN A 243 -0.08 -14.08 11.59
CA GLN A 243 -0.06 -13.24 10.38
C GLN A 243 -0.36 -14.08 9.13
N LYS A 244 0.36 -15.20 8.96
CA LYS A 244 0.22 -16.08 7.80
C LYS A 244 -1.18 -16.69 7.69
N GLU A 245 -1.73 -17.17 8.81
CA GLU A 245 -3.09 -17.72 8.82
C GLU A 245 -4.14 -16.68 8.47
N VAL A 246 -4.03 -15.47 9.05
CA VAL A 246 -4.97 -14.38 8.76
C VAL A 246 -4.85 -13.94 7.30
N GLU A 247 -3.64 -13.87 6.74
CA GLU A 247 -3.43 -13.57 5.32
C GLU A 247 -4.09 -14.58 4.40
N GLN A 248 -3.97 -15.88 4.72
CA GLN A 248 -4.61 -16.94 3.96
C GLN A 248 -6.13 -16.79 3.98
N LEU A 249 -6.73 -16.64 5.18
CA LEU A 249 -8.17 -16.46 5.34
C LEU A 249 -8.67 -15.21 4.60
N MET A 250 -7.92 -14.11 4.65
CA MET A 250 -8.26 -12.87 3.94
C MET A 250 -8.17 -13.03 2.42
N ALA A 251 -7.18 -13.75 1.90
CA ALA A 251 -7.04 -14.00 0.46
C ALA A 251 -8.17 -14.88 -0.08
N GLU A 252 -8.54 -15.93 0.65
CA GLU A 252 -9.67 -16.80 0.32
C GLU A 252 -11.00 -16.02 0.34
N ALA A 253 -11.20 -15.18 1.34
CA ALA A 253 -12.37 -14.33 1.47
C ALA A 253 -12.46 -13.28 0.37
N LEU A 254 -11.33 -12.66 -0.01
CA LEU A 254 -11.27 -11.70 -1.10
C LEU A 254 -11.79 -12.30 -2.41
N SER A 255 -11.36 -13.52 -2.71
CA SER A 255 -11.84 -14.28 -3.88
C SER A 255 -13.30 -14.71 -3.74
N THR A 256 -13.71 -15.14 -2.53
CA THR A 256 -15.08 -15.62 -2.28
C THR A 256 -16.10 -14.51 -2.45
N TYR A 257 -15.82 -13.31 -1.95
CA TYR A 257 -16.74 -12.17 -1.99
C TYR A 257 -16.51 -11.26 -3.19
N ASP A 258 -15.49 -11.56 -4.02
CA ASP A 258 -15.09 -10.75 -5.16
C ASP A 258 -14.95 -9.28 -4.75
N ALA A 259 -14.17 -9.06 -3.67
CA ALA A 259 -13.91 -7.74 -3.12
C ALA A 259 -12.64 -7.13 -3.70
N GLU A 260 -12.60 -5.79 -3.80
CA GLU A 260 -11.43 -5.08 -4.35
C GLU A 260 -10.21 -5.20 -3.43
N THR A 261 -10.42 -4.97 -2.13
CA THR A 261 -9.37 -5.12 -1.10
C THR A 261 -9.96 -5.63 0.21
N GLY A 262 -9.11 -6.22 1.05
CA GLY A 262 -9.47 -6.64 2.39
C GLY A 262 -8.40 -6.24 3.41
N GLN A 263 -8.81 -5.87 4.62
CA GLN A 263 -7.91 -5.56 5.72
C GLN A 263 -8.32 -6.34 6.96
N ALA A 264 -7.32 -6.84 7.71
CA ALA A 264 -7.54 -7.42 9.02
C ALA A 264 -6.47 -6.94 10.02
N ILE A 265 -6.88 -6.72 11.26
CA ILE A 265 -5.98 -6.39 12.38
C ILE A 265 -6.30 -7.35 13.52
N VAL A 266 -5.26 -8.00 14.06
CA VAL A 266 -5.33 -8.74 15.33
C VAL A 266 -4.48 -7.99 16.33
N MET A 267 -5.06 -7.61 17.47
CA MET A 267 -4.39 -6.79 18.47
C MET A 267 -4.69 -7.32 19.89
N ASP A 268 -3.70 -7.28 20.77
CA ASP A 268 -3.93 -7.42 22.22
C ASP A 268 -4.49 -6.09 22.77
N PRO A 269 -5.74 -6.05 23.21
CA PRO A 269 -6.35 -4.80 23.66
C PRO A 269 -5.76 -4.28 24.97
N LYS A 270 -5.08 -5.11 25.77
CA LYS A 270 -4.47 -4.72 27.06
C LYS A 270 -3.15 -4.01 26.93
N THR A 271 -2.42 -4.33 25.88
CA THR A 271 -1.07 -3.80 25.66
C THR A 271 -0.97 -2.89 24.44
N GLY A 272 -1.93 -2.97 23.52
CA GLY A 272 -1.87 -2.28 22.24
C GLY A 272 -0.98 -3.00 21.20
N ARG A 273 -0.39 -4.17 21.53
CA ARG A 273 0.47 -4.94 20.63
C ARG A 273 -0.32 -5.42 19.42
N VAL A 274 0.12 -5.05 18.22
CA VAL A 274 -0.42 -5.57 16.97
C VAL A 274 0.20 -6.94 16.70
N ILE A 275 -0.63 -7.98 16.71
CA ILE A 275 -0.23 -9.38 16.55
C ILE A 275 -0.22 -9.79 15.08
N ALA A 276 -1.18 -9.26 14.31
CA ALA A 276 -1.22 -9.36 12.86
C ALA A 276 -1.85 -8.10 12.25
N MET A 277 -1.33 -7.71 11.08
CA MET A 277 -1.82 -6.57 10.30
C MET A 277 -1.78 -6.93 8.83
N VAL A 278 -2.94 -7.19 8.25
CA VAL A 278 -3.09 -7.76 6.91
C VAL A 278 -3.77 -6.80 5.96
N ASN A 279 -3.23 -6.72 4.77
CA ASN A 279 -3.85 -6.08 3.60
C ASN A 279 -3.86 -7.07 2.44
N ALA A 280 -5.01 -7.36 1.90
CA ALA A 280 -5.16 -8.21 0.73
C ALA A 280 -5.63 -7.39 -0.49
N PRO A 281 -5.10 -7.67 -1.70
CA PRO A 281 -4.11 -8.70 -2.03
C PRO A 281 -2.71 -8.33 -1.55
N LEU A 282 -1.89 -9.36 -1.34
CA LEU A 282 -0.48 -9.25 -0.93
C LEU A 282 0.43 -8.99 -2.14
N PHE A 283 1.66 -8.53 -1.87
CA PHE A 283 2.73 -8.47 -2.86
C PHE A 283 4.00 -9.18 -2.34
N ASP A 284 4.88 -9.60 -3.24
CA ASP A 284 6.18 -10.17 -2.85
C ASP A 284 7.20 -9.03 -2.68
N SER A 285 7.70 -8.84 -1.45
CA SER A 285 8.70 -7.82 -1.14
C SER A 285 10.05 -8.06 -1.85
N ASN A 286 10.36 -9.30 -2.25
CA ASN A 286 11.54 -9.60 -3.07
C ASN A 286 11.35 -9.21 -4.54
N GLN A 287 10.10 -9.23 -5.02
CA GLN A 287 9.72 -8.97 -6.42
C GLN A 287 8.68 -7.84 -6.49
N TYR A 288 8.91 -6.79 -5.69
CA TYR A 288 7.96 -5.68 -5.57
C TYR A 288 7.55 -5.06 -6.91
N ALA A 289 8.41 -5.11 -7.93
CA ALA A 289 8.10 -4.58 -9.26
C ALA A 289 6.96 -5.32 -9.97
N ASP A 290 6.64 -6.57 -9.57
CA ASP A 290 5.60 -7.39 -10.19
C ASP A 290 4.19 -6.78 -10.03
N VAL A 291 3.99 -5.89 -9.06
CA VAL A 291 2.72 -5.17 -8.92
C VAL A 291 2.41 -4.27 -10.12
N TYR A 292 3.44 -3.89 -10.89
CA TYR A 292 3.28 -3.11 -12.12
C TYR A 292 3.11 -3.99 -13.37
N GLU A 293 3.15 -5.33 -13.24
CA GLU A 293 2.88 -6.22 -14.36
C GLU A 293 1.46 -6.03 -14.87
N LYS A 294 1.38 -5.96 -16.18
CA LYS A 294 0.12 -5.74 -16.90
C LYS A 294 -0.21 -6.92 -17.79
N GLU A 295 -1.49 -7.14 -17.98
CA GLU A 295 -2.04 -8.13 -18.91
C GLU A 295 -3.01 -7.48 -19.88
N PRO A 296 -3.16 -8.02 -21.11
CA PRO A 296 -4.12 -7.49 -22.08
C PRO A 296 -5.58 -7.74 -21.65
N ILE A 297 -6.44 -6.78 -21.96
CA ILE A 297 -7.89 -6.86 -21.82
C ILE A 297 -8.54 -6.25 -23.05
N ASP A 298 -9.58 -6.91 -23.55
CA ASP A 298 -10.38 -6.40 -24.67
C ASP A 298 -11.38 -5.35 -24.17
N ILE A 299 -11.28 -4.14 -24.71
CA ILE A 299 -12.15 -3.03 -24.36
C ILE A 299 -12.71 -2.42 -25.64
N THR A 300 -14.02 -2.14 -25.64
CA THR A 300 -14.66 -1.33 -26.66
C THR A 300 -14.58 0.15 -26.25
N PRO A 301 -13.73 1.00 -26.88
CA PRO A 301 -13.48 2.37 -26.43
C PRO A 301 -14.72 3.26 -26.36
N LEU A 302 -15.72 3.01 -27.23
CA LEU A 302 -16.97 3.78 -27.26
C LEU A 302 -17.99 3.32 -26.19
N SER A 303 -17.68 2.30 -25.43
CA SER A 303 -18.54 1.82 -24.35
C SER A 303 -18.74 2.87 -23.26
N LYS A 304 -19.95 2.92 -22.70
CA LYS A 304 -20.22 3.70 -21.47
C LYS A 304 -19.49 3.16 -20.22
N ARG A 305 -18.80 2.03 -20.34
CA ARG A 305 -18.02 1.42 -19.26
C ARG A 305 -16.59 1.95 -19.19
N LEU A 306 -16.09 2.60 -20.26
CA LEU A 306 -14.78 3.24 -20.26
C LEU A 306 -14.91 4.71 -19.84
N VAL A 307 -14.41 5.00 -18.67
CA VAL A 307 -14.44 6.31 -18.03
C VAL A 307 -13.02 6.88 -17.93
N VAL A 308 -12.92 8.19 -18.05
CA VAL A 308 -11.68 8.94 -17.95
C VAL A 308 -11.76 9.95 -16.80
N GLU A 309 -10.68 10.08 -16.08
CA GLU A 309 -10.49 11.10 -15.07
C GLU A 309 -9.25 11.94 -15.43
N LEU A 310 -9.43 13.24 -15.63
CA LEU A 310 -8.35 14.19 -15.91
C LEU A 310 -7.85 14.80 -14.62
N PHE A 311 -6.53 14.87 -14.46
CA PHE A 311 -5.88 15.41 -13.28
C PHE A 311 -5.06 16.67 -13.61
N ASP A 312 -5.00 17.57 -12.66
CA ASP A 312 -4.12 18.71 -12.70
C ASP A 312 -2.65 18.26 -12.56
N PRO A 313 -1.74 18.70 -13.44
CA PRO A 313 -0.37 18.21 -13.46
C PRO A 313 0.48 18.66 -12.26
N GLU A 314 0.13 19.78 -11.62
CA GLU A 314 0.90 20.33 -10.49
C GLU A 314 0.36 19.82 -9.14
N THR A 315 -0.95 19.80 -9.00
CA THR A 315 -1.60 19.48 -7.72
C THR A 315 -2.08 18.03 -7.62
N ASN A 316 -2.10 17.29 -8.74
CA ASN A 316 -2.68 15.95 -8.87
C ASN A 316 -4.16 15.87 -8.41
N VAL A 317 -4.86 17.00 -8.44
CA VAL A 317 -6.28 17.08 -8.13
C VAL A 317 -7.09 16.73 -9.37
N ARG A 318 -8.12 15.92 -9.20
CA ARG A 318 -9.03 15.58 -10.31
C ARG A 318 -9.83 16.79 -10.76
N LEU A 319 -9.64 17.18 -12.03
CA LEU A 319 -10.34 18.31 -12.67
C LEU A 319 -11.76 17.92 -13.09
N PHE A 320 -11.91 16.73 -13.68
CA PHE A 320 -13.22 16.18 -14.03
C PHE A 320 -13.18 14.67 -14.28
N LYS A 321 -14.38 14.08 -14.42
CA LYS A 321 -14.64 12.69 -14.80
C LYS A 321 -15.73 12.67 -15.89
N ASP A 322 -15.50 11.91 -16.96
CA ASP A 322 -16.47 11.70 -18.04
C ASP A 322 -16.19 10.38 -18.78
N TYR A 323 -17.02 10.01 -19.75
CA TYR A 323 -16.78 8.84 -20.61
C TYR A 323 -15.66 9.12 -21.61
N TYR A 324 -14.84 8.11 -21.92
CA TYR A 324 -13.77 8.18 -22.92
C TYR A 324 -14.27 8.77 -24.24
N ARG A 325 -15.40 8.26 -24.77
CA ARG A 325 -16.00 8.74 -26.02
C ARG A 325 -16.32 10.24 -26.01
N ASN A 326 -16.69 10.80 -24.86
CA ASN A 326 -17.04 12.23 -24.77
C ASN A 326 -15.79 13.12 -24.82
N VAL A 327 -14.65 12.62 -24.36
CA VAL A 327 -13.40 13.40 -24.28
C VAL A 327 -12.52 13.20 -25.52
N PHE A 328 -12.47 11.98 -26.05
CA PHE A 328 -11.48 11.59 -27.07
C PHE A 328 -12.06 11.37 -28.47
N THR A 329 -13.37 11.58 -28.70
CA THR A 329 -13.94 11.59 -30.05
C THR A 329 -14.40 13.00 -30.44
N PRO A 330 -14.34 13.35 -31.76
CA PRO A 330 -14.81 14.68 -32.24
C PRO A 330 -16.27 14.95 -31.90
N GLU A 331 -17.13 13.94 -32.09
CA GLU A 331 -18.56 14.02 -31.83
C GLU A 331 -18.85 14.20 -30.34
N GLY A 332 -18.14 13.48 -29.49
CA GLY A 332 -18.25 13.59 -28.05
C GLY A 332 -17.80 14.98 -27.54
N ARG A 333 -16.66 15.47 -28.03
CA ARG A 333 -16.16 16.82 -27.67
C ARG A 333 -17.14 17.94 -28.02
N ALA A 334 -17.87 17.79 -29.11
CA ALA A 334 -18.91 18.77 -29.50
C ALA A 334 -20.04 18.86 -28.46
N THR A 335 -20.28 17.79 -27.71
CA THR A 335 -21.35 17.67 -26.70
C THR A 335 -20.89 17.96 -25.25
N LEU A 336 -19.57 18.13 -25.00
CA LEU A 336 -19.06 18.48 -23.69
C LEU A 336 -19.63 19.80 -23.18
N ALA A 337 -19.91 19.83 -21.87
CA ALA A 337 -20.28 21.08 -21.22
C ALA A 337 -19.20 22.15 -21.43
N PRO A 338 -19.54 23.43 -21.68
CA PRO A 338 -18.56 24.48 -22.02
C PRO A 338 -17.39 24.60 -21.04
N LYS A 339 -17.66 24.40 -19.75
CA LYS A 339 -16.63 24.42 -18.70
C LYS A 339 -15.62 23.27 -18.86
N LEU A 340 -16.09 22.07 -19.15
CA LEU A 340 -15.24 20.88 -19.34
C LEU A 340 -14.44 20.99 -20.63
N LYS A 341 -15.07 21.46 -21.71
CA LYS A 341 -14.41 21.70 -22.98
C LYS A 341 -13.23 22.66 -22.81
N LYS A 342 -13.45 23.79 -22.10
CA LYS A 342 -12.39 24.75 -21.80
C LYS A 342 -11.24 24.13 -21.00
N ILE A 343 -11.50 23.30 -19.97
CA ILE A 343 -10.45 22.63 -19.20
C ILE A 343 -9.59 21.75 -20.12
N VAL A 344 -10.20 20.99 -21.02
CA VAL A 344 -9.46 20.12 -21.96
C VAL A 344 -8.61 20.97 -22.90
N GLU A 345 -9.16 22.05 -23.46
CA GLU A 345 -8.45 22.98 -24.36
C GLU A 345 -7.27 23.68 -23.64
N ASP A 346 -7.47 24.16 -22.41
CA ASP A 346 -6.43 24.81 -21.61
C ASP A 346 -5.27 23.82 -21.33
N VAL A 347 -5.57 22.57 -20.98
CA VAL A 347 -4.56 21.53 -20.76
C VAL A 347 -3.81 21.18 -22.05
N GLU A 348 -4.50 21.09 -23.21
CA GLU A 348 -3.89 20.75 -24.48
C GLU A 348 -2.88 21.78 -25.00
N THR A 349 -2.90 23.00 -24.44
CA THR A 349 -1.89 24.01 -24.80
C THR A 349 -0.48 23.65 -24.34
N LEU A 350 -0.36 22.94 -23.22
CA LEU A 350 0.92 22.63 -22.57
C LEU A 350 1.24 21.13 -22.50
N TYR A 351 0.21 20.27 -22.50
CA TYR A 351 0.32 18.84 -22.25
C TYR A 351 -0.47 18.03 -23.26
N ASP A 352 -0.12 16.77 -23.48
CA ASP A 352 -1.05 15.83 -24.08
C ASP A 352 -2.09 15.43 -23.03
N VAL A 353 -3.38 15.64 -23.32
CA VAL A 353 -4.47 15.28 -22.40
C VAL A 353 -4.39 13.81 -22.00
N LYS A 354 -3.92 12.93 -22.89
CA LYS A 354 -3.74 11.50 -22.61
C LYS A 354 -2.76 11.25 -21.48
N ASP A 355 -1.73 12.11 -21.31
CA ASP A 355 -0.70 11.97 -20.30
C ASP A 355 -1.19 12.28 -18.88
N LEU A 356 -2.21 13.13 -18.80
CA LEU A 356 -2.83 13.56 -17.55
C LEU A 356 -4.14 12.81 -17.26
N THR A 357 -4.50 11.87 -18.11
CA THR A 357 -5.75 11.12 -18.01
C THR A 357 -5.50 9.73 -17.44
N ARG A 358 -6.27 9.38 -16.42
CA ARG A 358 -6.40 7.99 -15.96
C ARG A 358 -7.66 7.40 -16.56
N TYR A 359 -7.55 6.14 -16.98
CA TYR A 359 -8.62 5.42 -17.65
C TYR A 359 -9.11 4.30 -16.76
N TYR A 360 -10.43 4.19 -16.61
CA TYR A 360 -11.06 3.17 -15.78
C TYR A 360 -12.09 2.39 -16.55
N TRP A 361 -11.96 1.07 -16.53
CA TRP A 361 -12.96 0.17 -17.06
C TRP A 361 -13.87 -0.33 -15.95
N TYR A 362 -15.16 -0.09 -16.09
CA TYR A 362 -16.16 -0.57 -15.14
C TYR A 362 -16.57 -2.01 -15.51
N VAL A 363 -16.36 -2.94 -14.57
CA VAL A 363 -16.65 -4.37 -14.74
C VAL A 363 -18.09 -4.64 -14.29
N GLY A 364 -18.87 -5.40 -15.11
CA GLY A 364 -20.29 -5.70 -14.83
C GLY A 364 -21.30 -4.67 -15.38
N GLU A 365 -22.56 -5.06 -15.42
CA GLU A 365 -23.64 -4.20 -15.93
C GLU A 365 -24.00 -3.08 -14.95
N ASP A 366 -23.82 -3.32 -13.63
CA ASP A 366 -24.13 -2.37 -12.56
C ASP A 366 -22.97 -1.44 -12.17
N ALA A 367 -21.87 -1.48 -12.91
CA ALA A 367 -20.81 -0.48 -13.02
C ALA A 367 -20.21 0.07 -11.71
N HIS A 368 -19.92 -0.76 -10.71
CA HIS A 368 -19.32 -0.26 -9.48
C HIS A 368 -17.88 -0.74 -9.23
N SER A 369 -17.51 -1.95 -9.67
CA SER A 369 -16.11 -2.37 -9.69
C SER A 369 -15.40 -1.72 -10.87
N ARG A 370 -14.34 -0.94 -10.62
CA ARG A 370 -13.54 -0.26 -11.64
C ARG A 370 -12.10 -0.75 -11.60
N GLN A 371 -11.52 -0.96 -12.75
CA GLN A 371 -10.12 -1.31 -12.92
C GLN A 371 -9.42 -0.21 -13.72
N GLU A 372 -8.24 0.20 -13.28
CA GLU A 372 -7.41 1.11 -14.05
C GLU A 372 -6.90 0.37 -15.30
N VAL A 373 -7.05 1.00 -16.47
CA VAL A 373 -6.66 0.43 -17.75
C VAL A 373 -5.80 1.40 -18.55
N PHE A 374 -4.94 0.86 -19.38
CA PHE A 374 -3.93 1.61 -20.12
C PHE A 374 -4.11 1.39 -21.61
N PRO A 375 -4.23 2.45 -22.43
CA PRO A 375 -4.37 2.32 -23.87
C PRO A 375 -3.11 1.72 -24.49
N THR A 376 -3.29 0.94 -25.57
CA THR A 376 -2.20 0.50 -26.45
C THR A 376 -2.29 1.17 -27.80
N ALA A 377 -1.40 0.83 -28.75
CA ALA A 377 -1.50 1.29 -30.12
C ALA A 377 -2.73 0.72 -30.85
N ASP A 378 -3.21 -0.46 -30.43
CA ASP A 378 -4.49 -1.02 -30.88
C ASP A 378 -5.61 -0.53 -29.95
N LEU A 379 -6.55 0.23 -30.49
CA LEU A 379 -7.65 0.82 -29.72
C LEU A 379 -8.60 -0.21 -29.08
N ASN A 380 -8.60 -1.45 -29.53
CA ASN A 380 -9.42 -2.53 -28.97
C ASN A 380 -8.68 -3.35 -27.90
N VAL A 381 -7.35 -3.25 -27.82
CA VAL A 381 -6.53 -3.95 -26.85
C VAL A 381 -5.98 -2.96 -25.83
N TRP A 382 -6.37 -3.14 -24.60
CA TRP A 382 -5.90 -2.33 -23.48
C TRP A 382 -5.11 -3.19 -22.51
N LEU A 383 -4.36 -2.58 -21.63
CA LEU A 383 -3.66 -3.27 -20.55
C LEU A 383 -4.32 -2.94 -19.22
N ARG A 384 -4.33 -3.90 -18.30
CA ARG A 384 -4.67 -3.68 -16.88
C ARG A 384 -3.59 -4.25 -15.99
N PHE A 385 -3.51 -3.79 -14.74
CA PHE A 385 -2.65 -4.44 -13.77
C PHE A 385 -3.18 -5.85 -13.45
N LYS A 386 -2.29 -6.84 -13.39
CA LYS A 386 -2.63 -8.21 -12.99
C LYS A 386 -3.19 -8.28 -11.57
N ASN A 387 -2.69 -7.45 -10.67
CA ASN A 387 -3.12 -7.39 -9.27
C ASN A 387 -4.40 -6.59 -9.04
N THR A 388 -5.03 -6.05 -10.08
CA THR A 388 -6.26 -5.24 -10.08
C THR A 388 -6.21 -3.91 -9.33
N ILE A 389 -5.23 -3.67 -8.45
CA ILE A 389 -5.09 -2.45 -7.62
C ILE A 389 -4.17 -1.40 -8.25
N GLY A 390 -3.09 -1.86 -8.90
CA GLY A 390 -2.10 -0.97 -9.51
C GLY A 390 -1.22 -0.24 -8.50
N VAL A 391 -1.02 1.06 -8.71
CA VAL A 391 -0.07 1.91 -7.96
C VAL A 391 -0.31 1.91 -6.43
N GLY A 392 -1.54 1.69 -5.98
CA GLY A 392 -1.89 1.60 -4.56
C GLY A 392 -1.62 0.24 -3.89
N ALA A 393 -0.99 -0.71 -4.59
CA ALA A 393 -0.79 -2.07 -4.10
C ALA A 393 0.15 -2.17 -2.89
N TYR A 394 1.04 -1.18 -2.68
CA TYR A 394 1.96 -1.17 -1.54
C TYR A 394 1.39 -0.51 -0.28
N LEU A 395 0.25 0.19 -0.38
CA LEU A 395 -0.31 0.93 0.74
C LEU A 395 -0.76 0.01 1.86
N ASN A 396 -0.33 0.29 3.06
CA ASN A 396 -0.89 -0.31 4.26
C ASN A 396 -2.23 0.36 4.58
N ARG A 397 -3.32 -0.15 3.96
CA ARG A 397 -4.66 0.44 4.07
C ARG A 397 -5.23 0.41 5.49
N THR A 398 -4.62 -0.34 6.41
CA THR A 398 -5.03 -0.31 7.83
C THR A 398 -4.75 1.03 8.49
N ILE A 399 -3.78 1.80 7.96
CA ILE A 399 -3.37 3.12 8.46
C ILE A 399 -3.39 4.22 7.38
N GLN A 400 -3.30 3.85 6.10
CA GLN A 400 -3.17 4.77 4.96
C GLN A 400 -4.43 4.84 4.10
N SER A 401 -5.57 4.36 4.61
CA SER A 401 -6.88 4.49 3.97
C SER A 401 -7.93 4.87 5.00
N ILE A 402 -8.77 5.84 4.68
CA ILE A 402 -9.87 6.28 5.52
C ILE A 402 -11.20 5.84 4.92
N TYR A 403 -12.15 5.54 5.78
CA TYR A 403 -13.49 5.12 5.40
C TYR A 403 -14.52 5.54 6.46
N GLU A 404 -15.79 5.57 6.11
CA GLU A 404 -16.87 5.74 7.06
C GLU A 404 -17.10 4.43 7.82
N PRO A 405 -16.94 4.38 9.17
CA PRO A 405 -16.96 3.11 9.92
C PRO A 405 -18.36 2.46 10.00
N GLY A 406 -19.39 3.22 9.70
CA GLY A 406 -20.75 2.71 9.77
C GLY A 406 -21.11 2.20 11.17
N SER A 407 -21.90 1.15 11.23
CA SER A 407 -22.46 0.63 12.48
C SER A 407 -21.44 0.11 13.52
N THR A 408 -20.17 -0.04 13.18
CA THR A 408 -19.11 -0.34 14.16
C THR A 408 -18.85 0.82 15.12
N MET A 409 -19.29 2.04 14.78
CA MET A 409 -19.24 3.20 15.67
C MET A 409 -20.26 3.15 16.81
N LYS A 410 -21.40 2.50 16.62
CA LYS A 410 -22.53 2.51 17.58
C LYS A 410 -22.18 2.08 19.00
N PRO A 411 -21.36 1.04 19.24
CA PRO A 411 -20.95 0.67 20.60
C PRO A 411 -20.16 1.77 21.31
N ILE A 412 -19.32 2.51 20.59
CA ILE A 412 -18.54 3.62 21.15
C ILE A 412 -19.49 4.74 21.58
N ILE A 413 -20.43 5.13 20.72
CA ILE A 413 -21.42 6.16 21.04
C ILE A 413 -22.34 5.73 22.19
N MET A 414 -22.77 4.47 22.22
CA MET A 414 -23.58 3.90 23.32
C MET A 414 -22.78 3.90 24.62
N ALA A 415 -21.50 3.55 24.59
CA ALA A 415 -20.63 3.60 25.76
C ALA A 415 -20.53 5.03 26.32
N VAL A 416 -20.35 6.02 25.47
CA VAL A 416 -20.35 7.43 25.90
C VAL A 416 -21.67 7.81 26.55
N ALA A 417 -22.81 7.44 25.98
CA ALA A 417 -24.12 7.78 26.52
C ALA A 417 -24.39 7.11 27.88
N ILE A 418 -23.98 5.86 28.06
CA ILE A 418 -24.10 5.14 29.34
C ILE A 418 -23.14 5.75 30.38
N ASP A 419 -21.92 6.06 30.01
CA ASP A 419 -20.88 6.63 30.90
C ASP A 419 -21.28 8.01 31.43
N GLN A 420 -21.99 8.79 30.62
CA GLN A 420 -22.55 10.09 31.03
C GLN A 420 -23.87 9.98 31.81
N GLY A 421 -24.41 8.78 32.02
CA GLY A 421 -25.67 8.56 32.70
C GLY A 421 -26.93 8.97 31.93
N GLU A 422 -26.79 9.23 30.62
CA GLU A 422 -27.91 9.66 29.76
C GLU A 422 -28.83 8.50 29.39
N LEU A 423 -28.35 7.26 29.46
CA LEU A 423 -29.05 6.05 29.07
C LEU A 423 -28.62 4.84 29.92
N SER A 424 -29.51 3.87 30.02
CA SER A 424 -29.24 2.52 30.52
C SER A 424 -29.51 1.47 29.43
N PRO A 425 -28.93 0.24 29.52
CA PRO A 425 -29.23 -0.82 28.57
C PRO A 425 -30.69 -1.22 28.45
N SER A 426 -31.44 -1.04 29.51
CA SER A 426 -32.88 -1.39 29.60
C SER A 426 -33.83 -0.25 29.16
N ASP A 427 -33.31 0.96 28.96
CA ASP A 427 -34.14 2.06 28.46
C ASP A 427 -34.73 1.69 27.10
N THR A 428 -35.97 2.14 26.88
CA THR A 428 -36.73 1.74 25.70
C THR A 428 -36.82 2.85 24.67
N TYR A 429 -36.81 2.43 23.41
CA TYR A 429 -37.03 3.25 22.24
C TYR A 429 -38.15 2.68 21.39
N SER A 430 -38.99 3.56 20.81
CA SER A 430 -40.09 3.17 19.92
C SER A 430 -39.66 3.34 18.46
N ASP A 431 -39.25 2.23 17.83
CA ASP A 431 -38.79 2.16 16.44
C ASP A 431 -39.96 1.87 15.49
N LEU A 432 -40.75 2.90 15.18
CA LEU A 432 -42.02 2.78 14.45
C LEU A 432 -41.93 3.18 12.99
N GLY A 433 -40.83 3.78 12.57
CA GLY A 433 -40.67 4.28 11.21
C GLY A 433 -39.44 5.18 11.05
N PRO A 434 -39.28 5.81 9.88
CA PRO A 434 -38.19 6.76 9.62
C PRO A 434 -38.25 7.95 10.60
N VAL A 435 -37.07 8.46 10.99
CA VAL A 435 -36.96 9.67 11.81
C VAL A 435 -36.56 10.84 10.92
N LYS A 436 -37.39 11.90 10.94
CA LYS A 436 -37.06 13.13 10.20
C LYS A 436 -36.06 13.97 10.99
N VAL A 437 -34.95 14.31 10.41
CA VAL A 437 -33.88 15.14 10.97
C VAL A 437 -33.50 16.19 9.95
N ASP A 438 -33.68 17.47 10.29
CA ASP A 438 -33.57 18.58 9.34
C ASP A 438 -34.45 18.31 8.09
N GLN A 439 -33.84 18.24 6.89
CA GLN A 439 -34.53 17.92 5.63
C GLN A 439 -34.41 16.44 5.22
N PHE A 440 -33.78 15.60 6.04
CA PHE A 440 -33.50 14.23 5.72
C PHE A 440 -34.37 13.24 6.50
N GLU A 441 -34.57 12.06 5.92
CA GLU A 441 -35.18 10.92 6.62
C GLU A 441 -34.12 9.88 6.94
N ILE A 442 -33.91 9.62 8.22
CA ILE A 442 -33.01 8.54 8.68
C ILE A 442 -33.83 7.25 8.77
N LYS A 443 -33.33 6.24 8.08
CA LYS A 443 -33.96 4.92 7.95
C LYS A 443 -33.04 3.83 8.50
N ASN A 444 -33.67 2.76 8.97
CA ASN A 444 -32.96 1.53 9.30
C ASN A 444 -32.60 0.76 8.03
N ALA A 445 -31.62 -0.14 8.13
CA ALA A 445 -31.27 -1.04 7.03
C ALA A 445 -32.52 -1.82 6.56
N LEU A 446 -32.68 -1.99 5.25
CA LEU A 446 -33.81 -2.68 4.62
C LEU A 446 -35.20 -2.08 4.96
N ASN A 447 -35.25 -0.82 5.45
CA ASN A 447 -36.50 -0.18 5.93
C ASN A 447 -37.26 -1.03 6.96
N ARG A 448 -36.54 -1.81 7.78
CA ARG A 448 -37.11 -2.67 8.81
C ARG A 448 -37.17 -1.93 10.13
N TYR A 449 -38.32 -2.01 10.80
CA TYR A 449 -38.63 -1.35 12.11
C TYR A 449 -39.11 -2.40 13.11
N TYR A 450 -38.74 -2.24 14.37
CA TYR A 450 -38.78 -3.30 15.38
C TYR A 450 -39.77 -3.03 16.52
N GLY A 451 -40.52 -1.91 16.45
CA GLY A 451 -41.48 -1.54 17.50
C GLY A 451 -40.77 -1.04 18.77
N ARG A 452 -41.29 -1.44 19.93
CA ARG A 452 -40.66 -1.06 21.21
C ARG A 452 -39.45 -1.96 21.50
N VAL A 453 -38.29 -1.38 21.59
CA VAL A 453 -36.99 -2.07 21.77
C VAL A 453 -36.21 -1.44 22.93
N THR A 454 -35.26 -2.19 23.51
CA THR A 454 -34.32 -1.68 24.51
C THR A 454 -33.09 -1.10 23.83
N MET A 455 -32.21 -0.37 24.55
CA MET A 455 -30.90 0.08 24.03
C MET A 455 -30.00 -1.10 23.68
N THR A 456 -30.13 -2.24 24.38
CA THR A 456 -29.46 -3.49 23.99
C THR A 456 -29.93 -3.95 22.61
N ASN A 457 -31.23 -3.98 22.34
CA ASN A 457 -31.74 -4.35 21.02
C ASN A 457 -31.34 -3.35 19.92
N CYS A 458 -31.12 -2.07 20.28
CA CYS A 458 -30.57 -1.09 19.32
C CYS A 458 -29.21 -1.47 18.77
N LEU A 459 -28.35 -2.12 19.58
CA LEU A 459 -27.09 -2.66 19.13
C LEU A 459 -27.24 -4.03 18.41
N GLU A 460 -28.10 -4.93 18.96
CA GLU A 460 -28.38 -6.26 18.38
C GLU A 460 -28.87 -6.15 16.93
N PHE A 461 -29.86 -5.28 16.69
CA PHE A 461 -30.46 -5.08 15.37
C PHE A 461 -29.88 -3.88 14.61
N SER A 462 -28.81 -3.29 15.15
CA SER A 462 -28.10 -2.18 14.50
C SER A 462 -29.01 -1.03 14.05
N ILE A 463 -29.91 -0.57 14.91
CA ILE A 463 -31.01 0.39 14.61
C ILE A 463 -30.44 1.82 14.47
N ASN A 464 -30.52 2.42 13.28
CA ASN A 464 -30.01 3.78 13.02
C ASN A 464 -30.90 4.85 13.70
N THR A 465 -32.22 4.69 13.63
CA THR A 465 -33.18 5.62 14.20
C THR A 465 -33.02 5.75 15.72
N CYS A 466 -32.69 4.65 16.40
CA CYS A 466 -32.36 4.65 17.82
C CYS A 466 -31.10 5.48 18.11
N MET A 467 -30.03 5.32 17.31
CA MET A 467 -28.79 6.06 17.50
C MET A 467 -28.96 7.57 17.31
N THR A 468 -29.89 8.00 16.47
CA THR A 468 -30.28 9.41 16.36
C THR A 468 -30.78 9.96 17.70
N THR A 469 -31.59 9.20 18.43
CA THR A 469 -32.05 9.60 19.77
C THR A 469 -30.90 9.63 20.78
N VAL A 470 -30.01 8.65 20.73
CA VAL A 470 -28.80 8.60 21.58
C VAL A 470 -27.93 9.85 21.36
N SER A 471 -27.62 10.19 20.10
CA SER A 471 -26.80 11.36 19.79
C SER A 471 -27.47 12.69 20.15
N THR A 472 -28.79 12.78 20.04
CA THR A 472 -29.54 13.98 20.43
C THR A 472 -29.41 14.23 21.92
N LYS A 473 -29.46 13.18 22.75
CA LYS A 473 -29.24 13.29 24.20
C LYS A 473 -27.84 13.77 24.55
N LEU A 474 -26.81 13.24 23.87
CA LEU A 474 -25.44 13.65 24.08
C LEU A 474 -25.14 15.09 23.61
N GLY A 475 -25.71 15.47 22.50
CA GLY A 475 -25.43 16.74 21.84
C GLY A 475 -24.03 16.79 21.19
N PRO A 476 -23.81 17.76 20.29
CA PRO A 476 -22.62 17.78 19.43
C PRO A 476 -21.29 18.05 20.17
N LYS A 477 -21.34 18.87 21.24
CA LYS A 477 -20.15 19.20 22.03
C LYS A 477 -19.56 17.98 22.72
N LEU A 478 -20.42 17.24 23.42
CA LEU A 478 -19.99 16.09 24.20
C LEU A 478 -19.59 14.95 23.25
N LEU A 479 -20.35 14.72 22.17
CA LEU A 479 -20.06 13.70 21.20
C LEU A 479 -18.71 13.96 20.50
N HIS A 480 -18.45 15.19 20.05
CA HIS A 480 -17.16 15.56 19.46
C HIS A 480 -15.99 15.32 20.42
N GLY A 481 -16.08 15.84 21.65
CA GLY A 481 -15.02 15.66 22.65
C GLY A 481 -14.79 14.18 23.02
N ALA A 482 -15.84 13.36 23.03
CA ALA A 482 -15.72 11.93 23.27
C ALA A 482 -15.01 11.23 22.11
N LEU A 483 -15.32 11.57 20.85
CA LEU A 483 -14.63 11.03 19.69
C LEU A 483 -13.13 11.36 19.71
N GLU A 484 -12.76 12.58 20.08
CA GLU A 484 -11.35 12.96 20.23
C GLU A 484 -10.66 12.15 21.35
N ARG A 485 -11.33 11.93 22.48
CA ARG A 485 -10.77 11.08 23.55
C ARG A 485 -10.58 9.64 23.14
N PHE A 486 -11.47 9.07 22.31
CA PHE A 486 -11.33 7.74 21.73
C PHE A 486 -10.24 7.66 20.64
N GLY A 487 -9.53 8.75 20.33
CA GLY A 487 -8.39 8.78 19.43
C GLY A 487 -8.72 9.09 17.97
N PHE A 488 -9.98 9.45 17.66
CA PHE A 488 -10.32 9.87 16.29
C PHE A 488 -9.81 11.28 15.98
N ASN A 489 -9.67 11.60 14.70
CA ASN A 489 -9.15 12.87 14.17
C ASN A 489 -7.67 13.16 14.53
N ARG A 490 -6.90 12.13 14.85
CA ARG A 490 -5.47 12.19 15.09
C ARG A 490 -4.81 10.87 14.74
N ILE A 491 -3.51 10.88 14.47
CA ILE A 491 -2.73 9.64 14.29
C ILE A 491 -2.71 8.83 15.59
N THR A 492 -2.64 7.51 15.48
CA THR A 492 -2.52 6.62 16.64
C THR A 492 -1.10 6.61 17.20
N GLY A 493 -0.12 6.96 16.36
CA GLY A 493 1.29 6.97 16.69
C GLY A 493 1.94 5.59 16.69
N ILE A 494 1.39 4.64 15.92
CA ILE A 494 2.07 3.36 15.63
C ILE A 494 3.40 3.64 14.92
N GLU A 495 4.39 2.75 15.09
CA GLU A 495 5.75 2.93 14.57
C GLU A 495 5.83 2.64 13.05
N LEU A 496 4.90 3.20 12.28
CA LEU A 496 4.83 3.14 10.81
C LEU A 496 4.61 4.54 10.25
N GLU A 497 5.01 4.76 9.01
CA GLU A 497 4.90 6.07 8.36
C GLU A 497 3.59 6.28 7.61
N ASP A 498 3.32 7.55 7.29
CA ASP A 498 2.19 8.02 6.48
C ASP A 498 0.81 7.63 7.06
N GLU A 499 0.70 7.50 8.39
CA GLU A 499 -0.57 7.27 9.07
C GLU A 499 -1.51 8.45 8.85
N LEU A 500 -2.76 8.16 8.44
CA LEU A 500 -3.80 9.18 8.25
C LEU A 500 -4.60 9.43 9.54
N THR A 501 -5.03 10.67 9.71
CA THR A 501 -5.81 11.10 10.90
C THR A 501 -7.28 10.74 10.83
N GLY A 502 -7.80 10.35 9.64
CA GLY A 502 -9.24 10.38 9.42
C GLY A 502 -9.78 11.82 9.43
N GLU A 503 -11.09 11.95 9.47
CA GLU A 503 -11.76 13.25 9.51
C GLU A 503 -13.01 13.20 10.40
N VAL A 504 -12.99 14.00 11.46
CA VAL A 504 -14.19 14.35 12.25
C VAL A 504 -14.36 15.85 12.16
N LYS A 505 -15.51 16.30 11.63
CA LYS A 505 -15.76 17.74 11.48
C LYS A 505 -15.60 18.45 12.83
N PRO A 506 -14.79 19.50 12.94
CA PRO A 506 -14.58 20.21 14.18
C PRO A 506 -15.89 20.79 14.73
N TRP A 507 -16.06 20.73 16.06
CA TRP A 507 -17.08 21.48 16.75
C TRP A 507 -16.43 22.60 17.60
N ARG A 508 -16.69 23.85 17.29
CA ARG A 508 -16.14 25.02 18.00
C ARG A 508 -17.22 25.86 18.63
N LYS A 509 -18.40 25.93 17.99
CA LYS A 509 -19.54 26.73 18.44
C LYS A 509 -20.86 26.10 18.02
N LYS A 510 -21.95 26.57 18.65
CA LYS A 510 -23.30 26.17 18.25
C LYS A 510 -23.55 26.48 16.76
N GLY A 511 -24.03 25.48 16.03
CA GLY A 511 -24.31 25.55 14.60
C GLY A 511 -23.22 24.97 13.71
N ASP A 512 -22.02 24.61 14.22
CA ASP A 512 -20.99 23.94 13.42
C ASP A 512 -21.45 22.56 12.96
N TRP A 513 -22.23 21.85 13.78
CA TRP A 513 -22.88 20.61 13.43
C TRP A 513 -24.38 20.80 13.23
N SER A 514 -24.91 20.34 12.09
CA SER A 514 -26.36 20.19 11.89
C SER A 514 -26.89 19.01 12.71
N ASN A 515 -28.20 18.94 12.93
CA ASN A 515 -28.78 17.77 13.57
C ASN A 515 -28.61 16.50 12.74
N SER A 516 -28.60 16.63 11.41
CA SER A 516 -28.33 15.52 10.49
C SER A 516 -26.90 15.01 10.63
N LEU A 517 -25.89 15.88 10.71
CA LEU A 517 -24.49 15.46 10.95
C LEU A 517 -24.33 14.79 12.31
N LEU A 518 -24.92 15.36 13.38
CA LEU A 518 -24.91 14.76 14.71
C LEU A 518 -25.49 13.34 14.68
N SER A 519 -26.63 13.19 13.99
CA SER A 519 -27.30 11.89 13.86
C SER A 519 -26.47 10.89 13.05
N THR A 520 -25.96 11.28 11.88
CA THR A 520 -25.17 10.38 11.00
C THR A 520 -23.86 9.94 11.66
N THR A 521 -23.18 10.85 12.36
CA THR A 521 -21.96 10.53 13.12
C THR A 521 -22.21 9.45 14.17
N SER A 522 -23.40 9.39 14.77
CA SER A 522 -23.73 8.40 15.81
C SER A 522 -23.77 6.94 15.30
N TYR A 523 -23.96 6.75 14.01
CA TYR A 523 -23.90 5.44 13.38
C TYR A 523 -22.79 5.34 12.32
N GLY A 524 -21.78 6.23 12.43
CA GLY A 524 -20.52 6.14 11.71
C GLY A 524 -20.56 6.61 10.26
N GLN A 525 -21.44 7.56 9.92
CA GLN A 525 -21.47 8.27 8.63
C GLN A 525 -21.22 9.76 8.83
N GLY A 526 -20.71 10.45 7.80
CA GLY A 526 -20.33 11.87 7.90
C GLY A 526 -19.04 12.11 8.69
N MET A 527 -18.28 11.06 8.95
CA MET A 527 -16.93 11.05 9.51
C MET A 527 -16.12 9.95 8.84
N SER A 528 -14.81 10.06 8.84
CA SER A 528 -13.93 9.00 8.32
C SER A 528 -12.82 8.66 9.32
N VAL A 529 -12.42 7.39 9.32
CA VAL A 529 -11.44 6.83 10.24
C VAL A 529 -10.54 5.83 9.51
N THR A 530 -9.37 5.52 10.06
CA THR A 530 -8.60 4.37 9.62
C THR A 530 -9.07 3.09 10.31
N PRO A 531 -8.85 1.90 9.72
CA PRO A 531 -9.08 0.62 10.39
C PRO A 531 -8.37 0.51 11.74
N LEU A 532 -7.14 1.00 11.86
CA LEU A 532 -6.38 0.97 13.11
C LEU A 532 -7.00 1.87 14.19
N GLN A 533 -7.47 3.06 13.83
CA GLN A 533 -8.21 3.91 14.78
C GLN A 533 -9.45 3.19 15.31
N MET A 534 -10.22 2.51 14.45
CA MET A 534 -11.37 1.72 14.90
C MET A 534 -10.96 0.57 15.84
N ALA A 535 -9.91 -0.18 15.47
CA ALA A 535 -9.40 -1.28 16.30
C ALA A 535 -8.94 -0.78 17.67
N THR A 536 -8.23 0.34 17.72
CA THR A 536 -7.72 0.96 18.94
C THR A 536 -8.87 1.49 19.82
N ALA A 537 -9.82 2.21 19.24
CA ALA A 537 -10.98 2.75 19.96
C ALA A 537 -11.87 1.62 20.53
N PHE A 538 -12.12 0.57 19.74
CA PHE A 538 -12.89 -0.58 20.19
C PHE A 538 -12.12 -1.42 21.23
N GLY A 539 -10.78 -1.44 21.11
CA GLY A 539 -9.87 -2.03 22.10
C GLY A 539 -10.01 -1.42 23.49
N ALA A 540 -10.35 -0.14 23.59
CA ALA A 540 -10.64 0.50 24.88
C ALA A 540 -11.84 -0.13 25.58
N LEU A 541 -12.90 -0.51 24.83
CA LEU A 541 -14.04 -1.24 25.41
C LEU A 541 -13.63 -2.62 25.92
N ALA A 542 -12.79 -3.33 25.15
CA ALA A 542 -12.23 -4.62 25.54
C ALA A 542 -11.24 -4.53 26.72
N ASN A 543 -10.63 -3.37 26.92
CA ASN A 543 -9.64 -3.09 27.98
C ASN A 543 -10.23 -2.24 29.12
N LYS A 544 -11.46 -2.53 29.54
CA LYS A 544 -12.11 -1.89 30.67
C LYS A 544 -12.10 -0.35 30.64
N GLY A 545 -12.26 0.20 29.45
CA GLY A 545 -12.33 1.63 29.18
C GLY A 545 -10.97 2.34 29.04
N VAL A 546 -9.86 1.61 29.00
CA VAL A 546 -8.52 2.18 28.83
C VAL A 546 -8.06 2.09 27.37
N LEU A 547 -7.83 3.24 26.75
CA LEU A 547 -7.30 3.36 25.39
C LEU A 547 -5.79 3.17 25.44
N MET A 548 -5.29 2.19 24.70
CA MET A 548 -3.85 1.91 24.56
C MET A 548 -3.30 2.49 23.26
N LYS A 549 -2.05 2.95 23.29
CA LYS A 549 -1.32 3.26 22.06
C LYS A 549 -1.03 1.94 21.33
N PRO A 550 -1.40 1.79 20.04
CA PRO A 550 -1.01 0.61 19.29
C PRO A 550 0.51 0.62 19.06
N MET A 551 1.11 -0.57 19.10
CA MET A 551 2.54 -0.74 18.87
C MET A 551 2.78 -1.95 17.96
N ILE A 552 3.73 -1.82 17.06
CA ILE A 552 4.14 -2.90 16.14
C ILE A 552 5.61 -3.29 16.31
N VAL A 553 6.41 -2.45 16.93
CA VAL A 553 7.80 -2.73 17.29
C VAL A 553 7.86 -3.17 18.75
N ASP A 554 8.41 -4.36 18.99
CA ASP A 554 8.65 -4.90 20.34
C ASP A 554 9.93 -4.29 20.93
N ARG A 555 11.02 -4.35 20.16
CA ARG A 555 12.31 -3.77 20.55
C ARG A 555 13.23 -3.55 19.35
N VAL A 556 14.23 -2.71 19.55
CA VAL A 556 15.37 -2.53 18.65
C VAL A 556 16.61 -3.06 19.34
N ILE A 557 17.34 -3.96 18.69
CA ILE A 557 18.62 -4.50 19.16
C ILE A 557 19.72 -3.75 18.40
N HIS A 558 20.51 -2.98 19.12
CA HIS A 558 21.59 -2.19 18.56
C HIS A 558 22.82 -3.05 18.25
N THR A 559 23.69 -2.55 17.39
CA THR A 559 24.91 -3.28 16.96
C THR A 559 25.91 -3.56 18.10
N ASP A 560 25.82 -2.83 19.21
CA ASP A 560 26.58 -3.07 20.42
C ASP A 560 25.95 -4.11 21.35
N GLY A 561 24.80 -4.68 20.98
CA GLY A 561 24.06 -5.67 21.76
C GLY A 561 23.11 -5.07 22.80
N THR A 562 23.02 -3.75 22.93
CA THR A 562 22.00 -3.11 23.79
C THR A 562 20.62 -3.18 23.16
N GLU A 563 19.57 -3.17 23.98
CA GLU A 563 18.19 -3.24 23.51
C GLU A 563 17.38 -2.01 23.92
N THR A 564 16.64 -1.44 22.99
CA THR A 564 15.61 -0.44 23.28
C THR A 564 14.25 -1.10 23.20
N ILE A 565 13.60 -1.33 24.35
CA ILE A 565 12.30 -2.04 24.45
C ILE A 565 11.16 -1.03 24.36
N THR A 566 10.16 -1.32 23.52
CA THR A 566 8.91 -0.56 23.46
C THR A 566 7.96 -1.08 24.55
N ASN A 567 7.59 -0.21 25.49
CA ASN A 567 6.68 -0.56 26.55
C ASN A 567 5.23 -0.18 26.18
N PRO A 568 4.23 -1.00 26.56
CA PRO A 568 2.82 -0.65 26.42
C PRO A 568 2.50 0.69 27.10
N GLN A 569 1.77 1.56 26.38
CA GLN A 569 1.43 2.89 26.83
C GLN A 569 -0.10 3.09 26.85
N ALA A 570 -0.65 3.34 28.03
CA ALA A 570 -2.04 3.81 28.17
C ALA A 570 -2.11 5.30 27.80
N ILE A 571 -3.06 5.65 26.92
CA ILE A 571 -3.29 7.03 26.46
C ILE A 571 -4.27 7.74 27.41
N ASP A 572 -5.45 7.15 27.61
CA ASP A 572 -6.53 7.73 28.39
C ASP A 572 -7.49 6.64 28.89
N ARG A 573 -8.25 6.93 29.94
CA ARG A 573 -9.46 6.20 30.28
C ARG A 573 -10.64 6.91 29.66
N VAL A 574 -11.16 6.36 28.58
CA VAL A 574 -12.21 6.99 27.74
C VAL A 574 -13.62 6.78 28.28
N VAL A 575 -13.84 5.68 29.00
CA VAL A 575 -15.06 5.38 29.78
C VAL A 575 -14.70 4.62 31.06
N THR A 576 -15.63 4.52 31.99
CA THR A 576 -15.45 3.72 33.21
C THR A 576 -15.39 2.21 32.89
N GLU A 577 -14.78 1.44 33.78
CA GLU A 577 -14.77 -0.02 33.72
C GLU A 577 -16.20 -0.60 33.69
N GLN A 578 -17.08 -0.07 34.57
CA GLN A 578 -18.46 -0.48 34.61
C GLN A 578 -19.21 -0.26 33.31
N THR A 579 -18.96 0.88 32.64
CA THR A 579 -19.52 1.16 31.30
C THR A 579 -18.99 0.19 30.25
N ALA A 580 -17.70 -0.05 30.26
CA ALA A 580 -17.06 -1.00 29.32
C ALA A 580 -17.63 -2.44 29.47
N ASP A 581 -17.78 -2.93 30.71
CA ASP A 581 -18.37 -4.24 31.00
C ASP A 581 -19.87 -4.29 30.60
N THR A 582 -20.59 -3.19 30.81
CA THR A 582 -22.00 -3.08 30.41
C THR A 582 -22.12 -3.18 28.87
N VAL A 583 -21.32 -2.42 28.13
CA VAL A 583 -21.35 -2.45 26.65
C VAL A 583 -20.84 -3.79 26.14
N THR A 584 -19.85 -4.40 26.79
CA THR A 584 -19.40 -5.77 26.47
C THR A 584 -20.58 -6.77 26.56
N SER A 585 -21.39 -6.67 27.58
CA SER A 585 -22.59 -7.52 27.76
C SER A 585 -23.62 -7.31 26.64
N MET A 586 -23.82 -6.06 26.21
CA MET A 586 -24.66 -5.73 25.06
C MET A 586 -24.10 -6.27 23.75
N LEU A 587 -22.77 -6.25 23.58
CA LEU A 587 -22.08 -6.79 22.39
C LEU A 587 -22.10 -8.32 22.35
N ILE A 588 -22.03 -9.00 23.49
CA ILE A 588 -22.26 -10.47 23.57
C ILE A 588 -23.69 -10.76 23.08
N SER A 589 -24.67 -10.00 23.55
CA SER A 589 -26.07 -10.16 23.11
C SER A 589 -26.22 -9.93 21.59
N SER A 590 -25.45 -9.00 21.02
CA SER A 590 -25.44 -8.75 19.56
C SER A 590 -24.94 -9.95 18.75
N ILE A 591 -23.98 -10.72 19.30
CA ILE A 591 -23.51 -11.96 18.70
C ILE A 591 -24.53 -13.10 18.91
N GLU A 592 -25.15 -13.20 20.07
CA GLU A 592 -26.04 -14.31 20.38
C GLU A 592 -27.42 -14.20 19.72
N ARG A 593 -27.93 -12.98 19.52
CA ARG A 593 -29.32 -12.70 19.13
C ARG A 593 -29.45 -11.72 17.95
N GLY A 594 -28.37 -11.05 17.57
CA GLY A 594 -28.38 -10.01 16.53
C GLY A 594 -28.00 -10.52 15.16
N PHE A 595 -27.56 -9.61 14.28
CA PHE A 595 -27.14 -9.94 12.91
C PHE A 595 -25.78 -10.64 12.80
N ALA A 596 -25.06 -10.79 13.89
CA ALA A 596 -23.71 -11.34 13.90
C ALA A 596 -23.61 -12.75 14.52
N VAL A 597 -24.70 -13.51 14.55
CA VAL A 597 -24.75 -14.86 15.15
C VAL A 597 -23.69 -15.80 14.55
N ALA A 598 -23.40 -15.66 13.24
CA ALA A 598 -22.37 -16.44 12.58
C ALA A 598 -20.93 -16.14 13.08
N GLY A 599 -20.72 -15.05 13.81
CA GLY A 599 -19.43 -14.70 14.43
C GLY A 599 -19.20 -15.38 15.79
N GLY A 600 -20.21 -16.08 16.33
CA GLY A 600 -20.09 -16.80 17.59
C GLY A 600 -19.23 -18.06 17.45
N VAL A 601 -18.31 -18.29 18.40
CA VAL A 601 -17.51 -19.52 18.47
C VAL A 601 -18.03 -20.39 19.61
N LYS A 602 -18.34 -21.65 19.31
CA LYS A 602 -18.93 -22.59 20.29
C LYS A 602 -18.02 -22.72 21.53
N GLY A 603 -18.60 -22.55 22.69
CA GLY A 603 -17.89 -22.63 23.97
C GLY A 603 -17.37 -21.29 24.50
N TYR A 604 -17.49 -20.20 23.74
CA TYR A 604 -16.93 -18.90 24.14
C TYR A 604 -17.95 -17.77 24.06
N TYR A 605 -17.79 -16.76 24.90
CA TYR A 605 -18.46 -15.49 24.76
C TYR A 605 -17.67 -14.60 23.84
N ILE A 606 -18.29 -14.16 22.75
CA ILE A 606 -17.72 -13.21 21.80
C ILE A 606 -18.46 -11.88 21.92
N ALA A 607 -17.74 -10.80 22.00
CA ALA A 607 -18.32 -9.46 21.91
C ALA A 607 -17.96 -8.83 20.58
N GLY A 608 -18.93 -8.33 19.81
CA GLY A 608 -18.62 -7.77 18.50
C GLY A 608 -19.77 -7.03 17.83
N LYS A 609 -19.44 -6.33 16.74
CA LYS A 609 -20.37 -5.51 15.97
C LYS A 609 -20.09 -5.55 14.49
N THR A 610 -21.12 -5.71 13.67
CA THR A 610 -21.09 -5.58 12.22
C THR A 610 -21.06 -4.11 11.79
N GLY A 611 -20.38 -3.83 10.68
CA GLY A 611 -20.47 -2.59 9.93
C GLY A 611 -20.83 -2.86 8.47
N THR A 612 -21.62 -1.97 7.92
CA THR A 612 -21.88 -1.84 6.50
C THR A 612 -22.05 -0.36 6.24
N SER A 613 -21.20 0.23 5.45
CA SER A 613 -21.24 1.64 5.06
C SER A 613 -21.28 1.78 3.56
N GLN A 614 -21.92 2.83 3.10
CA GLN A 614 -21.94 3.19 1.69
C GLN A 614 -20.66 3.97 1.35
N ILE A 615 -20.19 3.85 0.12
CA ILE A 615 -19.03 4.58 -0.37
C ILE A 615 -19.50 5.95 -0.86
N ALA A 616 -18.87 7.01 -0.37
CA ALA A 616 -19.13 8.36 -0.83
C ALA A 616 -18.65 8.52 -2.28
N GLY A 617 -19.56 8.86 -3.16
CA GLY A 617 -19.29 9.14 -4.57
C GLY A 617 -19.04 10.63 -4.85
N PRO A 618 -18.76 10.98 -6.11
CA PRO A 618 -18.59 12.36 -6.53
C PRO A 618 -19.82 13.22 -6.23
N GLY A 619 -19.57 14.45 -5.73
CA GLY A 619 -20.65 15.40 -5.45
C GLY A 619 -21.42 15.14 -4.13
N GLY A 620 -20.85 14.34 -3.22
CA GLY A 620 -21.40 14.12 -1.87
C GLY A 620 -22.62 13.17 -1.83
N LYS A 621 -22.88 12.45 -2.91
CA LYS A 621 -23.89 11.39 -2.95
C LYS A 621 -23.21 10.04 -2.72
N TYR A 622 -23.88 9.14 -2.03
CA TYR A 622 -23.42 7.76 -1.89
C TYR A 622 -23.55 7.00 -3.21
N GLU A 623 -22.59 6.14 -3.48
CA GLU A 623 -22.69 5.16 -4.57
C GLU A 623 -23.85 4.19 -4.31
N THR A 624 -24.41 3.62 -5.37
CA THR A 624 -25.52 2.66 -5.29
C THR A 624 -25.22 1.44 -6.14
N GLY A 625 -25.82 0.30 -5.82
CA GLY A 625 -25.65 -0.97 -6.56
C GLY A 625 -24.56 -1.87 -5.99
N THR A 626 -24.20 -2.90 -6.73
CA THR A 626 -23.22 -3.90 -6.33
C THR A 626 -21.81 -3.28 -6.23
N GLY A 627 -21.02 -3.62 -5.20
CA GLY A 627 -19.68 -3.07 -5.01
C GLY A 627 -19.65 -1.61 -4.52
N SER A 628 -20.79 -1.06 -4.06
CA SER A 628 -20.89 0.31 -3.53
C SER A 628 -20.79 0.40 -2.01
N THR A 629 -20.42 -0.69 -1.35
CA THR A 629 -20.35 -0.77 0.12
C THR A 629 -18.95 -1.13 0.61
N ILE A 630 -18.72 -0.76 1.84
CA ILE A 630 -17.62 -1.26 2.66
C ILE A 630 -18.26 -2.11 3.76
N THR A 631 -17.83 -3.35 3.86
CA THR A 631 -18.32 -4.27 4.89
C THR A 631 -17.26 -4.49 5.94
N SER A 632 -17.64 -4.56 7.21
CA SER A 632 -16.69 -4.75 8.30
C SER A 632 -17.30 -5.49 9.48
N PHE A 633 -16.41 -6.04 10.28
CA PHE A 633 -16.73 -6.58 11.60
C PHE A 633 -15.58 -6.30 12.56
N ILE A 634 -15.93 -6.00 13.81
CA ILE A 634 -14.96 -5.85 14.89
C ILE A 634 -15.46 -6.58 16.11
N GLY A 635 -14.59 -7.36 16.75
CA GLY A 635 -14.95 -8.09 17.95
C GLY A 635 -13.72 -8.56 18.73
N TYR A 636 -13.95 -9.04 19.94
CA TYR A 636 -12.90 -9.54 20.82
C TYR A 636 -13.35 -10.78 21.60
N ALA A 637 -12.37 -11.58 21.97
CA ALA A 637 -12.57 -12.83 22.69
C ALA A 637 -11.38 -13.17 23.63
N PRO A 638 -11.65 -14.00 24.70
CA PRO A 638 -12.95 -14.23 25.33
C PRO A 638 -13.54 -12.90 25.82
N ALA A 639 -14.87 -12.68 25.69
CA ALA A 639 -15.46 -11.35 25.86
C ALA A 639 -15.25 -10.72 27.24
N ARG A 640 -15.20 -11.54 28.31
CA ARG A 640 -15.04 -11.07 29.70
C ARG A 640 -13.59 -10.83 30.12
N ASN A 641 -12.63 -11.47 29.45
CA ASN A 641 -11.21 -11.30 29.69
C ASN A 641 -10.45 -11.38 28.35
N PRO A 642 -10.60 -10.36 27.49
CA PRO A 642 -10.09 -10.38 26.14
C PRO A 642 -8.60 -10.65 26.07
N LYS A 643 -8.22 -11.56 25.18
CA LYS A 643 -6.85 -11.89 24.81
C LYS A 643 -6.48 -11.31 23.47
N PHE A 644 -7.47 -11.15 22.61
CA PHE A 644 -7.31 -10.55 21.31
C PHE A 644 -8.58 -9.79 20.90
N LEU A 645 -8.37 -8.79 20.09
CA LEU A 645 -9.37 -8.10 19.29
C LEU A 645 -9.06 -8.38 17.83
N VAL A 646 -10.10 -8.64 17.04
CA VAL A 646 -9.99 -8.81 15.58
C VAL A 646 -10.88 -7.81 14.89
N TYR A 647 -10.32 -7.09 13.93
CA TYR A 647 -11.01 -6.24 12.99
C TYR A 647 -10.88 -6.82 11.58
N VAL A 648 -11.96 -6.91 10.83
CA VAL A 648 -12.02 -7.37 9.44
C VAL A 648 -12.82 -6.38 8.62
N LYS A 649 -12.32 -6.03 7.41
CA LYS A 649 -12.95 -5.10 6.49
C LYS A 649 -12.75 -5.55 5.05
N PHE A 650 -13.77 -5.41 4.22
CA PHE A 650 -13.69 -5.57 2.77
C PHE A 650 -14.20 -4.32 2.07
N ASP A 651 -13.47 -3.91 1.04
CA ASP A 651 -13.85 -2.82 0.16
C ASP A 651 -14.52 -3.37 -1.09
N ARG A 652 -15.68 -2.84 -1.43
CA ARG A 652 -16.42 -3.14 -2.67
C ARG A 652 -16.69 -4.62 -2.94
N PRO A 653 -17.16 -5.41 -1.95
CA PRO A 653 -17.56 -6.78 -2.23
C PRO A 653 -18.74 -6.79 -3.20
N THR A 654 -18.67 -7.65 -4.24
CA THR A 654 -19.68 -7.68 -5.30
C THR A 654 -20.66 -8.85 -5.17
N ARG A 655 -20.24 -9.97 -4.57
CA ARG A 655 -21.10 -11.15 -4.37
C ARG A 655 -22.01 -11.07 -3.16
N ASP A 656 -21.60 -10.33 -2.14
CA ASP A 656 -22.40 -10.04 -0.95
C ASP A 656 -22.05 -8.66 -0.39
N VAL A 657 -23.04 -7.90 0.02
CA VAL A 657 -22.90 -6.48 0.35
C VAL A 657 -23.05 -6.16 1.83
N TYR A 658 -23.22 -7.16 2.71
CA TYR A 658 -23.43 -6.97 4.14
C TYR A 658 -22.27 -7.52 4.96
N GLY A 659 -21.89 -6.78 6.02
CA GLY A 659 -20.86 -7.23 6.96
C GLY A 659 -21.19 -8.55 7.65
N SER A 660 -22.50 -8.84 7.87
CA SER A 660 -22.96 -10.09 8.46
C SER A 660 -22.67 -11.34 7.65
N SER A 661 -22.58 -11.22 6.33
CA SER A 661 -22.36 -12.32 5.39
C SER A 661 -20.96 -12.34 4.78
N THR A 662 -20.17 -11.28 4.98
CA THR A 662 -18.80 -11.16 4.48
C THR A 662 -17.76 -11.16 5.60
N ALA A 663 -17.69 -10.09 6.39
CA ALA A 663 -16.66 -9.92 7.43
C ALA A 663 -16.88 -10.79 8.67
N VAL A 664 -18.15 -11.13 9.00
CA VAL A 664 -18.47 -11.97 10.18
C VAL A 664 -17.97 -13.39 10.06
N PRO A 665 -18.18 -14.14 8.95
CA PRO A 665 -17.61 -15.47 8.78
C PRO A 665 -16.08 -15.51 8.90
N VAL A 666 -15.41 -14.53 8.29
CA VAL A 666 -13.93 -14.43 8.35
C VAL A 666 -13.45 -14.13 9.77
N PHE A 667 -14.15 -13.26 10.48
CA PHE A 667 -13.88 -13.06 11.90
C PHE A 667 -14.05 -14.35 12.72
N HIS A 668 -15.12 -15.13 12.46
CA HIS A 668 -15.34 -16.42 13.13
C HIS A 668 -14.12 -17.33 12.95
N ASP A 669 -13.65 -17.49 11.72
CA ASP A 669 -12.54 -18.41 11.41
C ASP A 669 -11.24 -17.92 12.08
N ILE A 670 -10.94 -16.62 12.01
CA ILE A 670 -9.79 -16.03 12.70
C ILE A 670 -9.92 -16.21 14.23
N ALA A 671 -11.08 -15.94 14.82
CA ALA A 671 -11.29 -16.06 16.26
C ALA A 671 -11.20 -17.53 16.72
N ALA A 672 -11.78 -18.46 15.96
CA ALA A 672 -11.70 -19.90 16.24
C ALA A 672 -10.25 -20.41 16.20
N PHE A 673 -9.48 -19.96 15.20
CA PHE A 673 -8.05 -20.23 15.11
C PHE A 673 -7.29 -19.69 16.32
N LEU A 674 -7.48 -18.40 16.67
CA LEU A 674 -6.78 -17.76 17.78
C LEU A 674 -7.11 -18.40 19.15
N LEU A 675 -8.37 -18.74 19.39
CA LEU A 675 -8.78 -19.42 20.62
C LEU A 675 -8.06 -20.76 20.79
N LYS A 676 -7.93 -21.51 19.70
CA LYS A 676 -7.18 -22.77 19.67
C LYS A 676 -5.67 -22.54 19.78
N TYR A 677 -5.14 -21.57 19.04
CA TYR A 677 -3.71 -21.25 19.00
C TYR A 677 -3.18 -20.85 20.38
N TYR A 678 -3.93 -20.01 21.11
CA TYR A 678 -3.58 -19.62 22.48
C TYR A 678 -3.99 -20.66 23.54
N GLY A 679 -4.56 -21.79 23.16
CA GLY A 679 -4.99 -22.84 24.09
C GLY A 679 -5.99 -22.36 25.14
N LEU A 680 -6.86 -21.42 24.77
CA LEU A 680 -7.84 -20.85 25.70
C LEU A 680 -8.94 -21.86 26.02
N PRO A 681 -9.27 -22.12 27.29
CA PRO A 681 -10.33 -23.05 27.65
C PRO A 681 -11.71 -22.46 27.34
N PRO A 682 -12.70 -23.30 26.96
CA PRO A 682 -14.08 -22.84 26.80
C PRO A 682 -14.63 -22.23 28.10
N GLU A 683 -15.48 -21.19 27.95
CA GLU A 683 -16.12 -20.46 29.04
C GLU A 683 -17.54 -20.99 29.35
N ARG A 684 -18.15 -21.80 28.45
CA ARG A 684 -19.50 -22.36 28.52
C ARG A 684 -19.66 -23.67 27.76
#